data_6539f22ec0bb08e291b77ce90220ac62
#
_entry.id   6539f22ec0bb08e291b77ce90220ac62
#
_cell.length_a   1.000
_cell.length_b   1.000
_cell.length_c   1.000
_cell.angle_alpha   90.00
_cell.angle_beta   90.00
_cell.angle_gamma   90.00
#
_symmetry.space_group_name_H-M   'P 1'
#
loop_
_entity.id
_entity.type
_entity.pdbx_description
1 polymer ?
#
loop_
_entity_poly.entity_id
_entity_poly.type
_entity_poly.pdbx_seq_one_letter_code
_entity_poly.pdbx_strand_id
1 'polypeptide(L)'
;MASTNAQQIKNNDQNSLCGLGDKIRRLAAGVCLFTQIFFPVIATAQNVVHAKPQMTVSSPPPLTENKTVPYTLGALESAQSVADRFGISLEELRRLNQFRTFARGFDNVRQGEELDVPATTSQRSHELQNAVSPANAENTLENQIASTSQRVGTLLSQDMNSEQASSMARGWASSEASGTMTDWLNNFGTAKISLGVDEDFSLKNSEFDFLHPWYDTPDYLLFSQHTLHRTDDRTQINTGLGWRYFTPSWRSGINLFFDHDLSRYHSRAGLGAEYWRDYLKLSSNAYIGLTGWRSAPELDNDYEARPANGWDLRAEGWLPAWPHLGGKLVFEQYYGDEVALFDKNDRQSNPHAITAGLNYTPFPLLTLSAEQRQGKQGENDSRFAVDLTWQPSSSMQKQLNPDEVAGRRSLAGSRYDLIDRNNNIVLEYRKKELIRLSLLDPVKGKSGEIKSLVSSLQTKYALKGYKIDAAALESAGGKVSTSGKDITVTLPGYRFTNTPETDNTWPIDVTAEDVKGNLSHREQSMVVIQAPALSQKDSLLSVNPLTLAADKKSTTTLTVTAHDSDGTPVPGLALQTRSEGVQDITLSDWTDNGDGSYTQMLTAGTTSGSVTLTPQLNGESAVKESIVVNIVPVVSSRDHSSISIDNILYYAGDDIKVRVELKDDKNKPVEYQEDALVKAVTVENSKPGATVVWHEEHPGVYAVDLPLY
;
A
#
# COMPACT_ATOMS: atom_id res chain seq x y z
N MET A 1 23.26 -9.72 21.12
CA MET A 1 23.96 -8.46 20.82
C MET A 1 24.38 -8.28 19.35
N ALA A 2 24.28 -9.29 18.49
CA ALA A 2 24.65 -9.17 17.05
C ALA A 2 23.51 -8.77 16.10
N SER A 3 22.24 -8.84 16.52
CA SER A 3 21.08 -8.50 15.69
C SER A 3 20.68 -7.01 15.72
N THR A 4 21.10 -6.28 16.74
CA THR A 4 20.76 -4.85 16.92
C THR A 4 21.66 -3.93 16.08
N ASN A 5 22.89 -4.36 15.78
CA ASN A 5 23.82 -3.56 14.97
C ASN A 5 23.52 -3.60 13.46
N ALA A 6 22.93 -4.69 12.95
CA ALA A 6 22.61 -4.80 11.52
C ALA A 6 21.40 -3.93 11.12
N GLN A 7 20.47 -3.68 12.05
CA GLN A 7 19.30 -2.83 11.81
C GLN A 7 19.62 -1.33 11.91
N GLN A 8 20.59 -0.96 12.75
CA GLN A 8 21.07 0.43 12.86
C GLN A 8 21.90 0.86 11.64
N ILE A 9 22.67 -0.06 11.05
CA ILE A 9 23.46 0.23 9.84
C ILE A 9 22.52 0.40 8.63
N LYS A 10 21.47 -0.44 8.49
CA LYS A 10 20.49 -0.30 7.42
C LYS A 10 19.65 0.99 7.50
N ASN A 11 19.31 1.44 8.69
CA ASN A 11 18.56 2.69 8.87
C ASN A 11 19.42 3.95 8.66
N ASN A 12 20.72 3.88 8.92
CA ASN A 12 21.63 5.00 8.62
C ASN A 12 21.89 5.16 7.11
N ASP A 13 22.01 4.05 6.37
CA ASP A 13 22.19 4.12 4.91
C ASP A 13 20.94 4.61 4.17
N GLN A 14 19.75 4.24 4.63
CA GLN A 14 18.50 4.76 4.04
C GLN A 14 18.29 6.26 4.33
N ASN A 15 18.66 6.74 5.51
CA ASN A 15 18.57 8.16 5.83
C ASN A 15 19.64 9.00 5.12
N SER A 16 20.83 8.46 4.83
CA SER A 16 21.86 9.16 4.08
C SER A 16 21.53 9.31 2.59
N LEU A 17 20.93 8.27 1.99
CA LEU A 17 20.46 8.29 0.60
C LEU A 17 19.24 9.21 0.40
N CYS A 18 18.34 9.28 1.37
CA CYS A 18 17.21 10.21 1.36
C CYS A 18 17.68 11.67 1.47
N GLY A 19 18.68 11.95 2.31
CA GLY A 19 19.29 13.27 2.47
C GLY A 19 20.08 13.73 1.24
N LEU A 20 20.69 12.82 0.49
CA LEU A 20 21.41 13.14 -0.76
C LEU A 20 20.41 13.49 -1.88
N GLY A 21 19.30 12.76 -1.99
CA GLY A 21 18.21 13.06 -2.94
C GLY A 21 17.61 14.45 -2.72
N ASP A 22 17.38 14.85 -1.47
CA ASP A 22 16.88 16.20 -1.14
C ASP A 22 17.89 17.31 -1.41
N LYS A 23 19.18 17.08 -1.19
CA LYS A 23 20.24 18.03 -1.54
C LYS A 23 20.34 18.22 -3.04
N ILE A 24 20.26 17.15 -3.83
CA ILE A 24 20.25 17.21 -5.31
C ILE A 24 18.99 17.93 -5.80
N ARG A 25 17.82 17.68 -5.22
CA ARG A 25 16.57 18.41 -5.55
C ARG A 25 16.69 19.91 -5.26
N ARG A 26 17.30 20.31 -4.14
CA ARG A 26 17.53 21.71 -3.78
C ARG A 26 18.55 22.37 -4.71
N LEU A 27 19.59 21.64 -5.13
CA LEU A 27 20.57 22.14 -6.10
C LEU A 27 19.93 22.31 -7.49
N ALA A 28 19.13 21.35 -7.94
CA ALA A 28 18.39 21.43 -9.20
C ALA A 28 17.37 22.58 -9.19
N ALA A 29 16.66 22.78 -8.06
CA ALA A 29 15.76 23.92 -7.87
C ALA A 29 16.52 25.26 -7.91
N GLY A 30 17.73 25.31 -7.33
CA GLY A 30 18.61 26.48 -7.38
C GLY A 30 19.09 26.81 -8.81
N VAL A 31 19.45 25.78 -9.60
CA VAL A 31 19.81 25.95 -11.02
C VAL A 31 18.61 26.41 -11.83
N CYS A 32 17.39 25.90 -11.56
CA CYS A 32 16.16 26.39 -12.20
C CYS A 32 15.88 27.87 -11.86
N LEU A 33 16.06 28.27 -10.60
CA LEU A 33 15.88 29.66 -10.18
C LEU A 33 16.92 30.58 -10.85
N PHE A 34 18.17 30.12 -10.94
CA PHE A 34 19.25 30.86 -11.56
C PHE A 34 19.04 31.05 -13.09
N THR A 35 18.56 30.00 -13.78
CA THR A 35 18.20 30.09 -15.20
C THR A 35 16.98 30.97 -15.43
N GLN A 36 15.98 30.98 -14.53
CA GLN A 36 14.80 31.85 -14.61
C GLN A 36 15.15 33.33 -14.34
N ILE A 37 16.14 33.61 -13.50
CA ILE A 37 16.58 34.99 -13.22
C ILE A 37 17.44 35.53 -14.35
N PHE A 38 18.24 34.70 -15.00
CA PHE A 38 19.16 35.12 -16.08
C PHE A 38 18.57 35.04 -17.50
N PHE A 39 17.40 34.36 -17.67
CA PHE A 39 16.69 34.31 -18.93
C PHE A 39 15.26 34.89 -18.79
N PRO A 40 15.10 36.23 -18.84
CA PRO A 40 13.76 36.86 -18.79
C PRO A 40 12.88 36.48 -19.99
N VAL A 41 13.42 35.88 -21.04
CA VAL A 41 12.68 35.43 -22.23
C VAL A 41 11.66 34.31 -21.93
N ILE A 42 11.91 33.47 -20.93
CA ILE A 42 10.94 32.43 -20.54
C ILE A 42 9.83 33.02 -19.65
N ALA A 43 10.13 34.08 -18.91
CA ALA A 43 9.17 34.74 -18.02
C ALA A 43 8.18 35.66 -18.76
N THR A 44 8.54 36.21 -19.92
CA THR A 44 7.66 37.10 -20.70
C THR A 44 6.56 36.35 -21.46
N ALA A 45 6.76 35.08 -21.80
CA ALA A 45 5.68 34.25 -22.38
C ALA A 45 4.51 33.95 -21.39
N GLN A 46 4.74 34.14 -20.12
CA GLN A 46 3.70 33.87 -19.06
C GLN A 46 2.87 35.10 -18.66
N ASN A 47 3.28 36.33 -19.00
CA ASN A 47 2.64 37.57 -18.55
C ASN A 47 1.53 38.12 -19.48
N VAL A 48 1.17 37.46 -20.57
CA VAL A 48 0.17 37.96 -21.54
C VAL A 48 -1.26 37.49 -21.24
N VAL A 49 -1.54 36.78 -20.16
CA VAL A 49 -2.88 36.27 -19.85
C VAL A 49 -3.46 36.87 -18.57
N HIS A 50 -3.58 38.21 -18.50
CA HIS A 50 -4.43 38.86 -17.49
C HIS A 50 -5.22 40.02 -18.09
N ALA A 51 -6.23 39.70 -18.92
CA ALA A 51 -7.38 40.57 -19.12
C ALA A 51 -8.62 39.83 -18.64
N LYS A 52 -9.26 40.36 -17.57
CA LYS A 52 -10.55 39.87 -17.07
C LYS A 52 -11.62 40.02 -18.12
N PRO A 53 -12.34 38.96 -18.52
CA PRO A 53 -13.59 39.11 -19.25
C PRO A 53 -14.76 39.30 -18.25
N GLN A 54 -15.62 40.26 -18.52
CA GLN A 54 -16.94 40.39 -17.88
C GLN A 54 -17.81 39.21 -18.27
N MET A 55 -18.39 38.57 -17.27
CA MET A 55 -19.34 37.47 -17.44
C MET A 55 -20.71 37.98 -17.95
N THR A 56 -21.18 37.43 -19.06
CA THR A 56 -22.61 37.29 -19.34
C THR A 56 -23.01 35.84 -19.04
N VAL A 57 -23.89 35.69 -18.07
CA VAL A 57 -24.44 34.39 -17.64
C VAL A 57 -25.42 33.90 -18.69
N SER A 58 -25.12 32.85 -19.41
CA SER A 58 -26.06 32.01 -20.10
C SER A 58 -26.09 30.62 -19.52
N SER A 59 -27.29 30.09 -19.29
CA SER A 59 -27.58 28.80 -18.69
C SER A 59 -26.86 27.65 -19.40
N PRO A 60 -26.35 26.65 -18.66
CA PRO A 60 -25.65 25.53 -19.27
C PRO A 60 -26.61 24.58 -19.98
N PRO A 61 -26.22 24.01 -21.14
CA PRO A 61 -26.97 22.94 -21.78
C PRO A 61 -26.92 21.64 -20.96
N PRO A 62 -27.89 20.74 -21.12
CA PRO A 62 -28.00 19.54 -20.31
C PRO A 62 -26.84 18.59 -20.57
N LEU A 63 -26.35 18.02 -19.48
CA LEU A 63 -25.26 17.05 -19.43
C LEU A 63 -25.64 15.76 -20.19
N THR A 64 -25.04 15.56 -21.34
CA THR A 64 -25.03 14.26 -22.02
C THR A 64 -23.74 13.51 -21.67
N GLU A 65 -23.94 12.31 -21.09
CA GLU A 65 -22.95 11.25 -20.81
C GLU A 65 -21.47 11.63 -20.62
N ASN A 66 -21.05 11.57 -19.43
CA ASN A 66 -19.73 11.31 -18.79
C ASN A 66 -18.45 11.12 -19.63
N LYS A 67 -18.28 11.85 -20.72
CA LYS A 67 -16.97 11.94 -21.37
C LYS A 67 -16.15 13.03 -20.70
N THR A 68 -15.11 12.62 -20.00
CA THR A 68 -14.09 13.53 -19.47
C THR A 68 -12.89 13.55 -20.41
N VAL A 69 -12.19 14.67 -20.45
CA VAL A 69 -10.91 14.84 -21.13
C VAL A 69 -9.85 15.27 -20.11
N PRO A 70 -8.61 14.82 -20.25
CA PRO A 70 -7.53 15.27 -19.37
C PRO A 70 -7.19 16.73 -19.66
N TYR A 71 -7.08 17.53 -18.62
CA TYR A 71 -6.65 18.92 -18.62
C TYR A 71 -5.41 19.08 -17.77
N THR A 72 -4.32 19.58 -18.33
CA THR A 72 -3.07 19.82 -17.62
C THR A 72 -3.07 21.22 -17.00
N LEU A 73 -2.83 21.32 -15.68
CA LEU A 73 -2.78 22.60 -14.99
C LEU A 73 -1.63 23.48 -15.48
N GLY A 74 -1.96 24.71 -15.82
CA GLY A 74 -0.99 25.76 -16.15
C GLY A 74 -0.29 26.33 -14.90
N ALA A 75 0.59 27.32 -15.14
CA ALA A 75 1.22 28.07 -14.07
C ALA A 75 0.17 28.83 -13.24
N LEU A 76 0.26 28.75 -11.91
CA LEU A 76 -0.66 29.40 -10.97
C LEU A 76 -2.12 28.91 -10.99
N GLU A 77 -2.44 27.87 -11.72
CA GLU A 77 -3.77 27.25 -11.65
C GLU A 77 -3.90 26.34 -10.43
N SER A 78 -5.09 26.31 -9.87
CA SER A 78 -5.51 25.45 -8.76
C SER A 78 -6.73 24.62 -9.18
N ALA A 79 -7.08 23.61 -8.41
CA ALA A 79 -8.32 22.86 -8.65
C ALA A 79 -9.55 23.77 -8.69
N GLN A 80 -9.60 24.81 -7.86
CA GLN A 80 -10.70 25.78 -7.86
C GLN A 80 -10.73 26.60 -9.16
N SER A 81 -9.59 27.12 -9.61
CA SER A 81 -9.54 27.91 -10.85
C SER A 81 -9.88 27.09 -12.08
N VAL A 82 -9.55 25.79 -12.08
CA VAL A 82 -9.97 24.86 -13.15
C VAL A 82 -11.47 24.59 -13.09
N ALA A 83 -12.04 24.36 -11.91
CA ALA A 83 -13.49 24.19 -11.76
C ALA A 83 -14.25 25.42 -12.27
N ASP A 84 -13.82 26.62 -11.88
CA ASP A 84 -14.41 27.89 -12.33
C ASP A 84 -14.30 28.06 -13.84
N ARG A 85 -13.17 27.70 -14.44
CA ARG A 85 -12.90 27.78 -15.89
C ARG A 85 -13.84 26.88 -16.70
N PHE A 86 -14.13 25.68 -16.19
CA PHE A 86 -14.99 24.71 -16.87
C PHE A 86 -16.45 24.81 -16.44
N GLY A 87 -16.79 25.78 -15.57
CA GLY A 87 -18.15 26.08 -15.15
C GLY A 87 -18.80 24.98 -14.31
N ILE A 88 -17.99 24.22 -13.58
CA ILE A 88 -18.44 23.16 -12.67
C ILE A 88 -18.05 23.50 -11.23
N SER A 89 -18.72 22.88 -10.26
CA SER A 89 -18.34 23.05 -8.85
C SER A 89 -17.03 22.30 -8.55
N LEU A 90 -16.30 22.76 -7.53
CA LEU A 90 -15.09 22.07 -7.05
C LEU A 90 -15.39 20.63 -6.62
N GLU A 91 -16.58 20.37 -6.05
CA GLU A 91 -17.02 19.02 -5.69
C GLU A 91 -17.26 18.15 -6.90
N GLU A 92 -17.84 18.70 -7.95
CA GLU A 92 -18.02 17.99 -9.22
C GLU A 92 -16.68 17.68 -9.87
N LEU A 93 -15.74 18.64 -9.89
CA LEU A 93 -14.37 18.40 -10.37
C LEU A 93 -13.67 17.33 -9.52
N ARG A 94 -13.85 17.35 -8.21
CA ARG A 94 -13.32 16.32 -7.31
C ARG A 94 -13.92 14.94 -7.61
N ARG A 95 -15.22 14.87 -7.85
CA ARG A 95 -15.94 13.64 -8.23
C ARG A 95 -15.42 13.07 -9.55
N LEU A 96 -15.18 13.91 -10.56
CA LEU A 96 -14.61 13.49 -11.85
C LEU A 96 -13.18 12.93 -11.67
N ASN A 97 -12.44 13.40 -10.67
CA ASN A 97 -11.06 13.03 -10.40
C ASN A 97 -10.87 12.06 -9.22
N GLN A 98 -11.94 11.45 -8.72
CA GLN A 98 -11.90 10.59 -7.52
C GLN A 98 -10.95 9.38 -7.65
N PHE A 99 -10.63 8.98 -8.88
CA PHE A 99 -9.74 7.84 -9.17
C PHE A 99 -8.35 8.25 -9.64
N ARG A 100 -8.04 9.56 -9.66
CA ARG A 100 -6.69 10.04 -9.94
C ARG A 100 -5.90 10.18 -8.63
N THR A 101 -4.64 9.80 -8.68
CA THR A 101 -3.70 9.97 -7.56
C THR A 101 -2.95 11.29 -7.72
N PHE A 102 -2.99 12.12 -6.71
CA PHE A 102 -2.25 13.39 -6.65
C PHE A 102 -1.20 13.30 -5.55
N ALA A 103 0.04 13.63 -5.85
CA ALA A 103 1.16 13.52 -4.92
C ALA A 103 0.95 14.26 -3.58
N ARG A 104 0.09 15.28 -3.56
CA ARG A 104 -0.21 16.15 -2.40
C ARG A 104 -1.70 16.27 -2.10
N GLY A 105 -2.51 15.38 -2.66
CA GLY A 105 -3.97 15.43 -2.59
C GLY A 105 -4.58 16.41 -3.60
N PHE A 106 -5.86 16.21 -3.90
CA PHE A 106 -6.63 16.97 -4.90
C PHE A 106 -6.65 18.49 -4.65
N ASP A 107 -6.68 18.92 -3.39
CA ASP A 107 -6.75 20.34 -3.03
C ASP A 107 -5.42 21.08 -3.20
N ASN A 108 -4.32 20.35 -3.40
CA ASN A 108 -2.97 20.88 -3.52
C ASN A 108 -2.30 20.54 -4.88
N VAL A 109 -3.13 20.37 -5.91
CA VAL A 109 -2.64 20.14 -7.29
C VAL A 109 -1.81 21.31 -7.79
N ARG A 110 -0.80 21.03 -8.59
CA ARG A 110 0.16 22.01 -9.11
C ARG A 110 0.27 21.97 -10.61
N GLN A 111 0.93 22.98 -11.13
CA GLN A 111 1.32 23.03 -12.54
C GLN A 111 1.87 21.68 -13.03
N GLY A 112 1.36 21.21 -14.13
CA GLY A 112 1.76 19.97 -14.77
C GLY A 112 1.03 18.72 -14.28
N GLU A 113 0.23 18.80 -13.22
CA GLU A 113 -0.71 17.74 -12.87
C GLU A 113 -1.94 17.82 -13.77
N GLU A 114 -2.55 16.67 -14.05
CA GLU A 114 -3.73 16.60 -14.88
C GLU A 114 -4.99 16.35 -14.07
N LEU A 115 -6.06 17.05 -14.44
CA LEU A 115 -7.41 16.83 -13.96
C LEU A 115 -8.30 16.35 -15.10
N ASP A 116 -9.21 15.42 -14.82
CA ASP A 116 -10.29 15.07 -15.75
C ASP A 116 -11.38 16.14 -15.67
N VAL A 117 -11.71 16.74 -16.81
CA VAL A 117 -12.72 17.80 -16.97
C VAL A 117 -13.77 17.39 -18.01
N PRO A 118 -14.98 17.97 -18.00
CA PRO A 118 -16.02 17.65 -19.00
C PRO A 118 -15.57 17.94 -20.44
N ALA A 119 -15.82 17.03 -21.37
CA ALA A 119 -15.36 17.10 -22.76
C ALA A 119 -15.96 18.27 -23.59
N THR A 120 -17.10 18.79 -23.21
CA THR A 120 -17.83 19.84 -23.95
C THR A 120 -17.16 21.23 -23.95
N THR A 121 -16.11 21.41 -23.14
CA THR A 121 -15.41 22.70 -22.96
C THR A 121 -14.06 22.74 -23.66
N SER A 122 -13.54 21.64 -24.18
CA SER A 122 -12.21 21.61 -24.83
C SER A 122 -12.15 22.34 -26.18
N GLN A 123 -13.28 22.50 -26.89
CA GLN A 123 -13.32 23.24 -28.16
C GLN A 123 -13.18 24.76 -27.97
N ARG A 124 -13.61 25.32 -26.84
CA ARG A 124 -13.49 26.75 -26.56
C ARG A 124 -12.08 27.21 -26.23
N SER A 125 -11.22 26.35 -25.70
CA SER A 125 -9.85 26.71 -25.38
C SER A 125 -8.96 26.81 -26.64
N HIS A 126 -9.27 26.09 -27.70
CA HIS A 126 -8.56 26.21 -28.99
C HIS A 126 -8.92 27.49 -29.76
N GLU A 127 -10.17 27.98 -29.66
CA GLU A 127 -10.59 29.24 -30.31
C GLU A 127 -10.00 30.49 -29.64
N LEU A 128 -9.78 30.45 -28.32
CA LEU A 128 -9.17 31.58 -27.59
C LEU A 128 -7.65 31.71 -27.81
N GLN A 129 -6.96 30.65 -28.19
CA GLN A 129 -5.53 30.69 -28.52
C GLN A 129 -5.26 31.32 -29.91
N ASN A 130 -6.25 31.31 -30.80
CA ASN A 130 -6.10 31.83 -32.15
C ASN A 130 -6.52 33.31 -32.32
N ALA A 131 -7.03 33.98 -31.28
CA ALA A 131 -7.62 35.32 -31.37
C ALA A 131 -6.72 36.48 -30.95
N VAL A 132 -5.45 36.26 -30.64
CA VAL A 132 -4.52 37.37 -30.29
C VAL A 132 -3.43 37.53 -31.34
N SER A 133 -3.72 38.34 -32.36
CA SER A 133 -2.69 38.96 -33.19
C SER A 133 -2.25 40.29 -32.54
N PRO A 134 -0.98 40.45 -32.23
CA PRO A 134 -0.51 41.74 -31.73
C PRO A 134 -0.18 42.67 -32.92
N ALA A 135 -0.94 43.73 -33.04
CA ALA A 135 -0.50 44.92 -33.81
C ALA A 135 0.26 45.86 -32.88
N ASN A 136 1.49 46.18 -33.27
CA ASN A 136 2.37 47.21 -32.73
C ASN A 136 3.08 46.90 -31.40
N ALA A 137 4.25 46.25 -31.49
CA ALA A 137 5.29 46.34 -30.46
C ALA A 137 6.64 46.64 -31.16
N GLU A 138 7.35 47.63 -30.62
CA GLU A 138 8.69 48.01 -31.05
C GLU A 138 9.63 46.80 -31.09
N ASN A 139 10.48 46.77 -32.15
CA ASN A 139 11.44 45.70 -32.37
C ASN A 139 12.56 45.75 -31.34
N THR A 140 12.38 45.12 -30.20
CA THR A 140 13.42 44.86 -29.24
C THR A 140 14.01 43.46 -29.46
N LEU A 141 15.27 43.27 -29.12
CA LEU A 141 16.01 42.00 -29.22
C LEU A 141 15.22 40.85 -28.55
N GLU A 142 14.53 41.15 -27.46
CA GLU A 142 13.69 40.22 -26.69
C GLU A 142 12.48 39.71 -27.50
N ASN A 143 11.82 40.59 -28.27
CA ASN A 143 10.72 40.23 -29.15
C ASN A 143 11.17 39.36 -30.32
N GLN A 144 12.40 39.58 -30.81
CA GLN A 144 12.98 38.76 -31.88
C GLN A 144 13.35 37.36 -31.39
N ILE A 145 13.91 37.25 -30.19
CA ILE A 145 14.22 35.97 -29.55
C ILE A 145 12.92 35.21 -29.25
N ALA A 146 11.92 35.89 -28.69
CA ALA A 146 10.61 35.28 -28.39
C ALA A 146 9.91 34.81 -29.67
N SER A 147 9.92 35.61 -30.76
CA SER A 147 9.30 35.24 -32.03
C SER A 147 10.06 34.09 -32.73
N THR A 148 11.38 34.06 -32.61
CA THR A 148 12.21 32.98 -33.19
C THR A 148 12.02 31.67 -32.40
N SER A 149 12.02 31.76 -31.07
CA SER A 149 11.74 30.61 -30.21
C SER A 149 10.31 30.08 -30.40
N GLN A 150 9.33 30.97 -30.58
CA GLN A 150 7.95 30.60 -30.87
C GLN A 150 7.82 29.97 -32.27
N ARG A 151 8.52 30.46 -33.28
CA ARG A 151 8.56 29.87 -34.63
C ARG A 151 9.21 28.48 -34.61
N VAL A 152 10.34 28.33 -33.94
CA VAL A 152 10.98 27.02 -33.74
C VAL A 152 10.10 26.09 -32.96
N GLY A 153 9.45 26.56 -31.87
CA GLY A 153 8.50 25.79 -31.09
C GLY A 153 7.26 25.38 -31.90
N THR A 154 6.73 26.28 -32.75
CA THR A 154 5.59 25.96 -33.62
C THR A 154 5.99 24.96 -34.72
N LEU A 155 7.19 25.08 -35.26
CA LEU A 155 7.74 24.12 -36.24
C LEU A 155 7.98 22.73 -35.62
N LEU A 156 8.45 22.68 -34.38
CA LEU A 156 8.67 21.44 -33.64
C LEU A 156 7.35 20.81 -33.10
N SER A 157 6.26 21.59 -33.08
CA SER A 157 4.94 21.12 -32.62
C SER A 157 4.03 20.55 -33.71
N GLN A 158 4.40 20.67 -34.99
CA GLN A 158 3.66 20.16 -36.13
C GLN A 158 4.24 18.85 -36.65
N ASP A 159 3.36 17.88 -36.97
CA ASP A 159 3.75 16.67 -37.69
C ASP A 159 4.30 17.05 -39.07
N MET A 160 5.62 17.15 -39.21
CA MET A 160 6.27 17.50 -40.46
C MET A 160 6.53 16.27 -41.33
N ASN A 161 6.13 16.33 -42.59
CA ASN A 161 6.54 15.34 -43.57
C ASN A 161 7.98 15.67 -44.12
N SER A 162 8.60 14.70 -44.81
CA SER A 162 9.97 14.80 -45.30
C SER A 162 10.17 15.96 -46.29
N GLU A 163 9.13 16.41 -47.02
CA GLU A 163 9.17 17.54 -47.91
C GLU A 163 9.26 18.88 -47.18
N GLN A 164 8.53 19.03 -46.10
CA GLN A 164 8.55 20.22 -45.25
C GLN A 164 9.92 20.37 -44.54
N ALA A 165 10.47 19.25 -44.03
CA ALA A 165 11.80 19.23 -43.41
C ALA A 165 12.89 19.60 -44.43
N SER A 166 12.81 19.08 -45.64
CA SER A 166 13.80 19.39 -46.71
C SER A 166 13.65 20.80 -47.27
N SER A 167 12.43 21.35 -47.33
CA SER A 167 12.18 22.74 -47.75
C SER A 167 12.66 23.73 -46.68
N MET A 168 12.55 23.38 -45.42
CA MET A 168 13.03 24.16 -44.28
C MET A 168 14.56 24.18 -44.23
N ALA A 169 15.22 23.03 -44.39
CA ALA A 169 16.68 22.95 -44.49
C ALA A 169 17.22 23.77 -45.68
N ARG A 170 16.54 23.73 -46.83
CA ARG A 170 16.88 24.57 -48.00
C ARG A 170 16.62 26.05 -47.74
N GLY A 171 15.50 26.41 -47.07
CA GLY A 171 15.19 27.79 -46.70
C GLY A 171 16.21 28.38 -45.73
N TRP A 172 16.71 27.61 -44.81
CA TRP A 172 17.78 27.99 -43.89
C TRP A 172 19.14 28.15 -44.61
N ALA A 173 19.45 27.25 -45.49
CA ALA A 173 20.68 27.31 -46.28
C ALA A 173 20.69 28.46 -47.32
N SER A 174 19.52 28.94 -47.77
CA SER A 174 19.36 29.98 -48.79
C SER A 174 19.01 31.36 -48.25
N SER A 175 18.59 31.51 -46.98
CA SER A 175 18.35 32.82 -46.39
C SER A 175 19.68 33.44 -45.98
N GLU A 176 20.09 34.55 -46.67
CA GLU A 176 20.96 35.53 -46.06
C GLU A 176 20.29 35.98 -44.75
N ALA A 177 20.69 35.34 -43.62
CA ALA A 177 20.21 35.73 -42.33
C ALA A 177 20.44 37.23 -42.15
N SER A 178 19.40 37.99 -41.87
CA SER A 178 19.50 39.40 -41.53
C SER A 178 20.63 39.58 -40.50
N GLY A 179 21.44 40.66 -40.61
CA GLY A 179 22.63 40.89 -39.78
C GLY A 179 22.39 40.68 -38.29
N THR A 180 21.19 40.98 -37.76
CA THR A 180 20.77 40.74 -36.37
C THR A 180 20.74 39.28 -35.94
N MET A 181 20.39 38.35 -36.82
CA MET A 181 20.41 36.91 -36.52
C MET A 181 21.84 36.38 -36.50
N THR A 182 22.68 36.88 -37.41
CA THR A 182 24.10 36.54 -37.45
C THR A 182 24.82 37.07 -36.21
N ASP A 183 24.52 38.28 -35.76
CA ASP A 183 25.12 38.85 -34.55
C ASP A 183 24.72 38.12 -33.29
N TRP A 184 23.46 37.66 -33.19
CA TRP A 184 23.01 36.84 -32.09
C TRP A 184 23.67 35.46 -32.09
N LEU A 185 23.73 34.81 -33.27
CA LEU A 185 24.35 33.50 -33.41
C LEU A 185 25.88 33.55 -33.16
N ASN A 186 26.55 34.67 -33.43
CA ASN A 186 27.97 34.86 -33.16
C ASN A 186 28.37 34.81 -31.68
N ASN A 187 27.38 34.89 -30.76
CA ASN A 187 27.60 34.71 -29.32
C ASN A 187 27.66 33.25 -28.90
N PHE A 188 27.36 32.30 -29.79
CA PHE A 188 27.44 30.88 -29.49
C PHE A 188 28.76 30.27 -29.90
N GLY A 189 29.22 29.27 -29.13
CA GLY A 189 30.37 28.45 -29.51
C GLY A 189 30.01 27.46 -30.62
N THR A 190 28.83 26.86 -30.56
CA THR A 190 28.27 25.90 -31.52
C THR A 190 26.76 25.95 -31.51
N ALA A 191 26.15 25.87 -32.68
CA ALA A 191 24.72 25.59 -32.83
C ALA A 191 24.53 24.38 -33.76
N LYS A 192 23.60 23.48 -33.42
CA LYS A 192 23.33 22.26 -34.17
C LYS A 192 21.83 22.07 -34.38
N ILE A 193 21.47 21.69 -35.59
CA ILE A 193 20.13 21.15 -35.90
C ILE A 193 20.31 19.69 -36.27
N SER A 194 19.52 18.82 -35.61
CA SER A 194 19.50 17.39 -35.88
C SER A 194 18.10 16.96 -36.27
N LEU A 195 18.00 16.21 -37.37
CA LEU A 195 16.75 15.58 -37.83
C LEU A 195 16.97 14.08 -37.89
N GLY A 196 16.29 13.36 -37.00
CA GLY A 196 16.33 11.92 -36.91
C GLY A 196 15.10 11.28 -37.53
N VAL A 197 15.29 10.24 -38.36
CA VAL A 197 14.25 9.47 -38.98
C VAL A 197 14.42 7.98 -38.62
N ASP A 198 13.32 7.23 -38.63
CA ASP A 198 13.32 5.77 -38.48
C ASP A 198 13.62 5.03 -39.81
N GLU A 199 13.49 3.73 -39.80
CA GLU A 199 13.68 2.88 -40.97
C GLU A 199 12.71 3.15 -42.12
N ASP A 200 11.53 3.71 -41.81
CA ASP A 200 10.50 4.13 -42.78
C ASP A 200 10.68 5.56 -43.24
N PHE A 201 11.80 6.23 -42.87
CA PHE A 201 12.08 7.64 -43.10
C PHE A 201 11.05 8.59 -42.52
N SER A 202 10.32 8.16 -41.47
CA SER A 202 9.44 9.04 -40.70
C SER A 202 10.24 9.85 -39.71
N LEU A 203 9.91 11.13 -39.54
CA LEU A 203 10.59 12.02 -38.60
C LEU A 203 10.23 11.61 -37.16
N LYS A 204 11.21 11.14 -36.39
CA LYS A 204 11.05 10.72 -34.98
C LYS A 204 11.65 11.71 -34.01
N ASN A 205 12.67 12.44 -34.42
CA ASN A 205 13.34 13.43 -33.59
C ASN A 205 13.67 14.66 -34.36
N SER A 206 13.39 15.82 -33.81
CA SER A 206 13.91 17.11 -34.29
C SER A 206 14.52 17.83 -33.09
N GLU A 207 15.78 18.26 -33.23
CA GLU A 207 16.55 18.81 -32.12
C GLU A 207 17.29 20.05 -32.56
N PHE A 208 17.29 21.07 -31.72
CA PHE A 208 18.09 22.27 -31.85
C PHE A 208 18.92 22.44 -30.57
N ASP A 209 20.23 22.40 -30.75
CA ASP A 209 21.21 22.58 -29.68
C ASP A 209 21.99 23.85 -29.86
N PHE A 210 22.37 24.48 -28.77
CA PHE A 210 23.38 25.51 -28.77
C PHE A 210 24.22 25.51 -27.50
N LEU A 211 25.50 25.84 -27.65
CA LEU A 211 26.46 25.97 -26.56
C LEU A 211 26.91 27.43 -26.48
N HIS A 212 26.84 28.01 -25.28
CA HIS A 212 27.29 29.37 -25.01
C HIS A 212 28.49 29.34 -24.05
N PRO A 213 29.70 29.79 -24.49
CA PRO A 213 30.85 29.90 -23.60
C PRO A 213 30.71 31.16 -22.72
N TRP A 214 30.80 30.98 -21.41
CA TRP A 214 30.76 32.06 -20.41
C TRP A 214 32.17 32.54 -20.03
N TYR A 215 33.08 31.58 -19.87
CA TYR A 215 34.48 31.83 -19.50
C TYR A 215 35.36 30.88 -20.28
N ASP A 216 36.27 31.42 -21.04
CA ASP A 216 37.13 30.68 -21.97
C ASP A 216 38.57 31.12 -21.86
N THR A 217 39.44 30.20 -21.44
CA THR A 217 40.88 30.37 -21.31
C THR A 217 41.59 29.19 -22.00
N PRO A 218 42.86 29.24 -22.28
CA PRO A 218 43.57 28.10 -22.89
C PRO A 218 43.30 26.76 -22.19
N ASP A 219 43.23 26.77 -20.85
CA ASP A 219 43.15 25.55 -20.03
C ASP A 219 41.73 25.22 -19.56
N TYR A 220 40.82 26.20 -19.54
CA TYR A 220 39.48 26.03 -18.98
C TYR A 220 38.38 26.60 -19.85
N LEU A 221 37.25 25.92 -19.88
CA LEU A 221 36.02 26.41 -20.50
C LEU A 221 34.85 26.17 -19.54
N LEU A 222 34.16 27.25 -19.15
CA LEU A 222 32.86 27.20 -18.52
C LEU A 222 31.79 27.59 -19.54
N PHE A 223 30.77 26.78 -19.70
CA PHE A 223 29.75 27.00 -20.73
C PHE A 223 28.38 26.53 -20.26
N SER A 224 27.34 27.02 -20.91
CA SER A 224 26.01 26.44 -20.87
C SER A 224 25.67 25.77 -22.19
N GLN A 225 24.91 24.72 -22.14
CA GLN A 225 24.30 24.06 -23.29
C GLN A 225 22.81 24.01 -23.13
N HIS A 226 22.08 24.30 -24.18
CA HIS A 226 20.62 24.29 -24.22
C HIS A 226 20.19 23.49 -25.44
N THR A 227 19.17 22.66 -25.21
CA THR A 227 18.57 21.83 -26.25
C THR A 227 17.06 22.01 -26.20
N LEU A 228 16.43 22.21 -27.34
CA LEU A 228 15.01 22.11 -27.54
C LEU A 228 14.77 20.99 -28.53
N HIS A 229 13.99 19.98 -28.15
CA HIS A 229 13.73 18.87 -29.05
C HIS A 229 12.30 18.37 -28.95
N ARG A 230 11.85 17.71 -30.00
CA ARG A 230 10.61 16.95 -30.05
C ARG A 230 10.92 15.49 -30.34
N THR A 231 10.60 14.64 -29.41
CA THR A 231 10.82 13.19 -29.46
C THR A 231 9.61 12.50 -28.86
N ASP A 232 9.12 11.42 -29.48
CA ASP A 232 7.97 10.64 -29.01
C ASP A 232 6.72 11.50 -28.74
N ASP A 233 6.45 12.45 -29.65
CA ASP A 233 5.35 13.43 -29.55
C ASP A 233 5.40 14.35 -28.32
N ARG A 234 6.56 14.45 -27.66
CA ARG A 234 6.81 15.33 -26.53
C ARG A 234 7.83 16.40 -26.88
N THR A 235 7.53 17.64 -26.56
CA THR A 235 8.46 18.75 -26.66
C THR A 235 9.18 18.92 -25.33
N GLN A 236 10.51 18.87 -25.38
CA GLN A 236 11.36 18.89 -24.19
C GLN A 236 12.46 19.93 -24.32
N ILE A 237 12.86 20.47 -23.18
CA ILE A 237 13.98 21.41 -23.07
C ILE A 237 15.02 20.84 -22.09
N ASN A 238 16.28 20.91 -22.48
CA ASN A 238 17.41 20.52 -21.66
C ASN A 238 18.30 21.73 -21.46
N THR A 239 18.64 22.07 -20.25
CA THR A 239 19.51 23.17 -19.90
C THR A 239 20.62 22.68 -19.00
N GLY A 240 21.86 22.89 -19.36
CA GLY A 240 23.00 22.42 -18.61
C GLY A 240 24.12 23.41 -18.49
N LEU A 241 24.95 23.20 -17.49
CA LEU A 241 26.22 23.86 -17.25
C LEU A 241 27.33 22.83 -17.37
N GLY A 242 28.38 23.17 -18.08
CA GLY A 242 29.56 22.32 -18.24
C GLY A 242 30.83 23.05 -17.93
N TRP A 243 31.79 22.32 -17.40
CA TRP A 243 33.16 22.79 -17.16
C TRP A 243 34.14 21.81 -17.77
N ARG A 244 35.10 22.31 -18.57
CA ARG A 244 36.11 21.53 -19.25
C ARG A 244 37.50 22.01 -18.86
N TYR A 245 38.38 21.05 -18.66
CA TYR A 245 39.80 21.27 -18.46
C TYR A 245 40.60 20.68 -19.63
N PHE A 246 41.52 21.46 -20.20
CA PHE A 246 42.30 21.14 -21.39
C PHE A 246 43.75 20.95 -21.07
N THR A 247 44.34 19.91 -21.64
CA THR A 247 45.79 19.70 -21.73
C THR A 247 46.18 19.54 -23.20
N PRO A 248 47.48 19.54 -23.53
CA PRO A 248 47.92 19.37 -24.92
C PRO A 248 47.51 18.04 -25.56
N SER A 249 47.23 16.99 -24.76
CA SER A 249 46.98 15.63 -25.25
C SER A 249 45.64 15.03 -24.87
N TRP A 250 44.90 15.68 -23.98
CA TRP A 250 43.57 15.24 -23.56
C TRP A 250 42.79 16.40 -22.95
N ARG A 251 41.46 16.21 -22.86
CA ARG A 251 40.59 17.05 -22.06
C ARG A 251 39.65 16.23 -21.23
N SER A 252 39.28 16.76 -20.08
CA SER A 252 38.18 16.20 -19.25
C SER A 252 37.11 17.26 -18.99
N GLY A 253 35.93 16.82 -18.67
CA GLY A 253 34.84 17.74 -18.35
C GLY A 253 33.82 17.08 -17.45
N ILE A 254 33.10 17.93 -16.76
CA ILE A 254 31.91 17.55 -15.97
C ILE A 254 30.76 18.46 -16.36
N ASN A 255 29.56 17.95 -16.25
CA ASN A 255 28.37 18.73 -16.58
C ASN A 255 27.18 18.35 -15.69
N LEU A 256 26.27 19.29 -15.53
CA LEU A 256 25.00 19.12 -14.82
C LEU A 256 23.88 19.66 -15.71
N PHE A 257 22.84 18.87 -15.91
CA PHE A 257 21.67 19.22 -16.70
C PHE A 257 20.40 19.17 -15.88
N PHE A 258 19.49 20.05 -16.24
CA PHE A 258 18.07 19.99 -15.89
C PHE A 258 17.27 19.78 -17.17
N ASP A 259 16.53 18.70 -17.24
CA ASP A 259 15.66 18.32 -18.35
C ASP A 259 14.22 18.55 -17.96
N HIS A 260 13.43 19.15 -18.82
CA HIS A 260 12.01 19.41 -18.59
C HIS A 260 11.16 19.13 -19.82
N ASP A 261 10.14 18.33 -19.63
CA ASP A 261 9.13 18.00 -20.64
C ASP A 261 8.01 19.06 -20.60
N LEU A 262 7.95 19.90 -21.62
CA LEU A 262 6.92 20.94 -21.75
C LEU A 262 5.53 20.38 -22.07
N SER A 263 5.45 19.14 -22.59
CA SER A 263 4.21 18.48 -22.95
C SER A 263 3.56 17.74 -21.79
N ARG A 264 4.37 17.12 -20.90
CA ARG A 264 3.90 16.29 -19.78
C ARG A 264 4.44 16.74 -18.42
N TYR A 265 5.27 17.80 -18.43
CA TYR A 265 5.84 18.43 -17.23
C TYR A 265 6.71 17.52 -16.37
N HIS A 266 7.25 16.45 -16.95
CA HIS A 266 8.24 15.64 -16.27
C HIS A 266 9.57 16.39 -16.19
N SER A 267 10.30 16.17 -15.09
CA SER A 267 11.62 16.79 -14.90
C SER A 267 12.64 15.75 -14.44
N ARG A 268 13.86 15.91 -14.94
CA ARG A 268 14.99 15.01 -14.67
C ARG A 268 16.26 15.82 -14.48
N ALA A 269 17.13 15.41 -13.56
CA ALA A 269 18.50 15.88 -13.47
C ALA A 269 19.44 14.93 -14.22
N GLY A 270 20.44 15.48 -14.88
CA GLY A 270 21.52 14.74 -15.51
C GLY A 270 22.87 15.17 -14.95
N LEU A 271 23.76 14.22 -14.69
CA LEU A 271 25.14 14.44 -14.32
C LEU A 271 26.03 13.71 -15.31
N GLY A 272 27.00 14.41 -15.91
CA GLY A 272 27.87 13.81 -16.90
C GLY A 272 29.35 14.07 -16.67
N ALA A 273 30.16 13.18 -17.23
CA ALA A 273 31.60 13.30 -17.26
C ALA A 273 32.12 13.00 -18.69
N GLU A 274 33.15 13.71 -19.11
CA GLU A 274 33.77 13.59 -20.44
C GLU A 274 35.27 13.35 -20.28
N TYR A 275 35.83 12.51 -21.18
CA TYR A 275 37.28 12.37 -21.39
C TYR A 275 37.54 12.22 -22.89
N TRP A 276 38.25 13.19 -23.49
CA TRP A 276 38.48 13.23 -24.93
C TRP A 276 39.96 13.34 -25.27
N ARG A 277 40.28 12.74 -26.39
CA ARG A 277 41.58 12.90 -27.07
C ARG A 277 41.34 13.26 -28.53
N ASP A 278 42.38 13.53 -29.26
CA ASP A 278 42.27 13.64 -30.72
C ASP A 278 41.63 12.34 -31.26
N TYR A 279 40.63 12.50 -32.12
CA TYR A 279 39.89 11.41 -32.76
C TYR A 279 39.11 10.46 -31.82
N LEU A 280 39.05 10.73 -30.50
CA LEU A 280 38.32 9.87 -29.54
C LEU A 280 37.58 10.71 -28.51
N LYS A 281 36.31 10.40 -28.32
CA LYS A 281 35.44 10.95 -27.28
C LYS A 281 34.86 9.83 -26.42
N LEU A 282 35.02 9.94 -25.12
CA LEU A 282 34.38 9.09 -24.13
C LEU A 282 33.55 9.95 -23.21
N SER A 283 32.34 9.49 -22.89
CA SER A 283 31.46 10.14 -21.92
C SER A 283 30.64 9.15 -21.13
N SER A 284 30.23 9.57 -19.95
CA SER A 284 29.27 8.86 -19.13
C SER A 284 28.25 9.81 -18.56
N ASN A 285 27.01 9.41 -18.50
CA ASN A 285 25.92 10.22 -17.99
C ASN A 285 25.07 9.41 -16.99
N ALA A 286 24.55 10.08 -15.96
CA ALA A 286 23.59 9.55 -15.03
C ALA A 286 22.34 10.42 -15.02
N TYR A 287 21.17 9.81 -14.92
CA TYR A 287 19.88 10.46 -14.99
C TYR A 287 19.04 10.15 -13.76
N ILE A 288 18.50 11.18 -13.12
CA ILE A 288 17.72 11.09 -11.89
C ILE A 288 16.40 11.79 -12.08
N GLY A 289 15.29 11.06 -11.97
CA GLY A 289 13.94 11.61 -12.01
C GLY A 289 13.67 12.55 -10.84
N LEU A 290 13.16 13.75 -11.12
CA LEU A 290 12.82 14.76 -10.14
C LEU A 290 11.32 14.85 -9.86
N THR A 291 10.48 14.39 -10.80
CA THR A 291 9.02 14.38 -10.67
C THR A 291 8.50 12.98 -10.37
N GLY A 292 7.45 12.92 -9.56
CA GLY A 292 6.74 11.69 -9.27
C GLY A 292 5.78 11.27 -10.40
N TRP A 293 4.89 10.34 -10.07
CA TRP A 293 3.88 9.82 -10.98
C TRP A 293 2.90 10.90 -11.42
N ARG A 294 2.65 10.97 -12.72
CA ARG A 294 1.72 11.89 -13.38
C ARG A 294 0.92 11.15 -14.43
N SER A 295 -0.26 11.65 -14.77
CA SER A 295 -1.10 11.03 -15.78
C SER A 295 -0.38 10.88 -17.12
N ALA A 296 -0.59 9.73 -17.77
CA ALA A 296 0.03 9.33 -19.03
C ALA A 296 -1.04 9.11 -20.12
N PRO A 297 -1.66 10.17 -20.63
CA PRO A 297 -2.75 10.08 -21.60
C PRO A 297 -2.29 9.51 -22.96
N GLU A 298 -0.99 9.50 -23.23
CA GLU A 298 -0.40 8.88 -24.43
C GLU A 298 -0.60 7.36 -24.49
N LEU A 299 -0.86 6.68 -23.35
CA LEU A 299 -1.30 5.29 -23.30
C LEU A 299 -2.82 5.23 -23.22
N ASP A 300 -3.36 5.64 -22.09
CA ASP A 300 -4.76 5.91 -21.82
C ASP A 300 -4.91 6.65 -20.47
N ASN A 301 -6.14 7.03 -20.09
CA ASN A 301 -6.40 7.74 -18.83
C ASN A 301 -6.20 6.88 -17.57
N ASP A 302 -5.94 5.60 -17.73
CA ASP A 302 -5.77 4.65 -16.63
C ASP A 302 -4.28 4.43 -16.28
N TYR A 303 -3.37 5.10 -16.99
CA TYR A 303 -1.93 5.03 -16.74
C TYR A 303 -1.38 6.34 -16.18
N GLU A 304 -0.28 6.21 -15.48
CA GLU A 304 0.57 7.31 -15.04
C GLU A 304 2.04 6.98 -15.32
N ALA A 305 2.85 8.02 -15.47
CA ALA A 305 4.26 7.91 -15.80
C ALA A 305 5.11 8.78 -14.88
N ARG A 306 6.39 8.44 -14.78
CA ARG A 306 7.44 9.25 -14.17
C ARG A 306 8.76 9.08 -14.93
N PRO A 307 9.73 10.01 -14.80
CA PRO A 307 11.06 9.80 -15.34
C PRO A 307 11.74 8.59 -14.71
N ALA A 308 12.25 7.68 -15.54
CA ALA A 308 13.05 6.56 -15.10
C ALA A 308 14.47 7.02 -14.75
N ASN A 309 15.04 6.48 -13.69
CA ASN A 309 16.45 6.63 -13.38
C ASN A 309 17.29 5.76 -14.31
N GLY A 310 18.47 6.23 -14.68
CA GLY A 310 19.35 5.46 -15.57
C GLY A 310 20.73 6.06 -15.74
N TRP A 311 21.53 5.44 -16.59
CA TRP A 311 22.86 5.89 -16.93
C TRP A 311 23.27 5.39 -18.31
N ASP A 312 24.23 6.05 -18.92
CA ASP A 312 24.85 5.60 -20.15
C ASP A 312 26.37 5.77 -20.17
N LEU A 313 26.99 4.98 -21.03
CA LEU A 313 28.38 5.09 -21.42
C LEU A 313 28.45 5.25 -22.92
N ARG A 314 29.24 6.19 -23.41
CA ARG A 314 29.36 6.52 -24.81
C ARG A 314 30.82 6.59 -25.25
N ALA A 315 31.07 6.06 -26.41
CA ALA A 315 32.36 6.14 -27.08
C ALA A 315 32.15 6.52 -28.55
N GLU A 316 32.83 7.52 -29.03
CA GLU A 316 32.83 7.92 -30.43
C GLU A 316 34.29 8.12 -30.90
N GLY A 317 34.60 7.57 -32.04
CA GLY A 317 35.97 7.65 -32.57
C GLY A 317 36.01 7.76 -34.08
N TRP A 318 37.07 8.32 -34.60
CA TRP A 318 37.32 8.53 -36.04
C TRP A 318 38.65 7.92 -36.43
N LEU A 319 38.75 7.50 -37.69
CA LEU A 319 39.99 7.01 -38.25
C LEU A 319 40.91 8.20 -38.58
N PRO A 320 42.13 8.31 -37.99
CA PRO A 320 43.02 9.40 -38.31
C PRO A 320 43.38 9.47 -39.79
N ALA A 321 43.47 8.33 -40.48
CA ALA A 321 43.71 8.26 -41.93
C ALA A 321 42.48 8.69 -42.76
N TRP A 322 41.28 8.65 -42.19
CA TRP A 322 40.03 9.03 -42.86
C TRP A 322 39.06 9.68 -41.87
N PRO A 323 39.33 10.95 -41.51
CA PRO A 323 38.63 11.67 -40.43
C PRO A 323 37.14 11.94 -40.72
N HIS A 324 36.70 11.74 -41.95
CA HIS A 324 35.29 11.86 -42.34
C HIS A 324 34.42 10.75 -41.83
N LEU A 325 34.98 9.54 -41.55
CA LEU A 325 34.25 8.38 -41.07
C LEU A 325 34.53 8.16 -39.60
N GLY A 326 33.47 8.13 -38.82
CA GLY A 326 33.47 7.79 -37.42
C GLY A 326 32.57 6.63 -37.05
N GLY A 327 32.86 6.03 -35.92
CA GLY A 327 32.04 5.01 -35.28
C GLY A 327 31.61 5.45 -33.89
N LYS A 328 30.42 5.07 -33.52
CA LYS A 328 29.80 5.34 -32.21
C LYS A 328 29.34 4.07 -31.56
N LEU A 329 29.55 3.98 -30.24
CA LEU A 329 29.04 2.88 -29.39
C LEU A 329 28.43 3.50 -28.13
N VAL A 330 27.22 3.10 -27.81
CA VAL A 330 26.52 3.51 -26.60
C VAL A 330 25.99 2.30 -25.87
N PHE A 331 26.20 2.26 -24.56
CA PHE A 331 25.49 1.36 -23.66
C PHE A 331 24.63 2.19 -22.73
N GLU A 332 23.36 1.84 -22.58
CA GLU A 332 22.43 2.53 -21.70
C GLU A 332 21.63 1.54 -20.86
N GLN A 333 21.37 1.91 -19.61
CA GLN A 333 20.59 1.14 -18.64
C GLN A 333 19.63 2.06 -17.91
N TYR A 334 18.36 1.66 -17.82
CA TYR A 334 17.35 2.34 -17.04
C TYR A 334 16.71 1.38 -16.03
N TYR A 335 16.10 1.92 -14.98
CA TYR A 335 15.54 1.14 -13.86
C TYR A 335 14.06 1.47 -13.66
N GLY A 336 13.26 0.46 -13.43
CA GLY A 336 11.83 0.51 -13.17
C GLY A 336 11.13 -0.76 -13.67
N ASP A 337 9.85 -0.92 -13.35
CA ASP A 337 9.11 -2.14 -13.70
C ASP A 337 8.61 -2.13 -15.16
N GLU A 338 8.08 -1.01 -15.61
CA GLU A 338 7.55 -0.83 -16.97
C GLU A 338 8.18 0.40 -17.64
N VAL A 339 9.47 0.33 -17.99
CA VAL A 339 10.22 1.41 -18.61
C VAL A 339 10.12 1.36 -20.14
N ALA A 340 9.73 2.48 -20.74
CA ALA A 340 9.64 2.66 -22.19
C ALA A 340 10.97 3.19 -22.74
N LEU A 341 11.93 2.29 -22.96
CA LEU A 341 13.23 2.67 -23.51
C LEU A 341 13.17 2.83 -25.04
N PHE A 342 12.44 1.97 -25.75
CA PHE A 342 12.27 1.98 -27.20
C PHE A 342 10.98 2.66 -27.62
N ASP A 343 9.83 2.17 -27.14
CA ASP A 343 8.50 2.72 -27.39
C ASP A 343 7.62 2.56 -26.15
N LYS A 344 6.59 3.40 -26.03
CA LYS A 344 5.61 3.35 -24.93
C LYS A 344 4.81 2.04 -24.90
N ASN A 345 4.70 1.33 -26.03
CA ASN A 345 4.00 0.06 -26.11
C ASN A 345 4.91 -1.13 -25.76
N ASP A 346 6.24 -0.96 -25.82
CA ASP A 346 7.26 -1.98 -25.56
C ASP A 346 7.99 -1.70 -24.25
N ARG A 347 7.22 -1.69 -23.16
CA ARG A 347 7.74 -1.42 -21.81
C ARG A 347 8.36 -2.66 -21.20
N GLN A 348 9.51 -2.50 -20.58
CA GLN A 348 10.28 -3.60 -19.99
C GLN A 348 10.75 -3.25 -18.57
N SER A 349 10.93 -4.29 -17.76
CA SER A 349 11.56 -4.15 -16.45
C SER A 349 13.08 -4.03 -16.60
N ASN A 350 13.63 -2.94 -16.06
CA ASN A 350 15.06 -2.63 -16.05
C ASN A 350 15.71 -2.84 -17.44
N PRO A 351 15.23 -2.14 -18.50
CA PRO A 351 15.74 -2.33 -19.84
C PRO A 351 17.15 -1.77 -19.99
N HIS A 352 17.90 -2.39 -20.90
CA HIS A 352 19.18 -1.89 -21.37
C HIS A 352 19.23 -1.95 -22.91
N ALA A 353 20.10 -1.17 -23.49
CA ALA A 353 20.34 -1.19 -24.91
C ALA A 353 21.82 -0.93 -25.24
N ILE A 354 22.28 -1.53 -26.35
CA ILE A 354 23.55 -1.25 -26.98
C ILE A 354 23.23 -0.62 -28.34
N THR A 355 23.79 0.54 -28.60
CA THR A 355 23.71 1.21 -29.91
C THR A 355 25.09 1.20 -30.56
N ALA A 356 25.14 0.72 -31.79
CA ALA A 356 26.30 0.83 -32.65
C ALA A 356 25.95 1.74 -33.85
N GLY A 357 26.79 2.72 -34.16
CA GLY A 357 26.53 3.69 -35.19
C GLY A 357 27.75 3.98 -36.03
N LEU A 358 27.49 4.47 -37.22
CA LEU A 358 28.49 5.05 -38.12
C LEU A 358 28.08 6.48 -38.44
N ASN A 359 29.04 7.38 -38.48
CA ASN A 359 28.83 8.75 -38.93
C ASN A 359 29.79 9.11 -40.09
N TYR A 360 29.27 9.85 -41.03
CA TYR A 360 30.04 10.37 -42.16
C TYR A 360 29.88 11.89 -42.25
N THR A 361 30.98 12.59 -42.17
CA THR A 361 31.05 14.06 -42.20
C THR A 361 31.76 14.50 -43.46
N PRO A 362 31.04 14.79 -44.57
CA PRO A 362 31.66 15.22 -45.83
C PRO A 362 32.38 16.56 -45.70
N PHE A 363 31.86 17.43 -44.90
CA PHE A 363 32.47 18.73 -44.52
C PHE A 363 31.97 19.15 -43.13
N PRO A 364 32.64 20.03 -42.38
CA PRO A 364 32.35 20.30 -40.98
C PRO A 364 30.90 20.67 -40.64
N LEU A 365 30.17 21.31 -41.58
CA LEU A 365 28.79 21.73 -41.37
C LEU A 365 27.81 20.53 -41.37
N LEU A 366 28.08 19.44 -42.11
CA LEU A 366 27.15 18.34 -42.34
C LEU A 366 27.70 17.03 -41.81
N THR A 367 26.88 16.31 -41.01
CA THR A 367 27.14 14.93 -40.63
C THR A 367 25.91 14.09 -40.92
N LEU A 368 26.12 12.91 -41.52
CA LEU A 368 25.13 11.89 -41.74
C LEU A 368 25.42 10.73 -40.80
N SER A 369 24.41 10.25 -40.08
CA SER A 369 24.55 9.16 -39.11
C SER A 369 23.58 8.04 -39.40
N ALA A 370 24.02 6.81 -39.18
CA ALA A 370 23.20 5.60 -39.17
C ALA A 370 23.52 4.80 -37.92
N GLU A 371 22.52 4.49 -37.14
CA GLU A 371 22.65 3.78 -35.85
C GLU A 371 21.72 2.59 -35.80
N GLN A 372 22.21 1.47 -35.26
CA GLN A 372 21.43 0.31 -34.91
C GLN A 372 21.44 0.12 -33.40
N ARG A 373 20.30 0.13 -32.79
CA ARG A 373 20.10 -0.04 -31.36
C ARG A 373 19.50 -1.42 -31.10
N GLN A 374 20.09 -2.16 -30.17
CA GLN A 374 19.68 -3.50 -29.77
C GLN A 374 19.41 -3.51 -28.29
N GLY A 375 18.21 -3.90 -27.89
CA GLY A 375 17.75 -3.97 -26.52
C GLY A 375 17.57 -5.38 -25.99
N LYS A 376 17.01 -5.44 -24.79
CA LYS A 376 16.62 -6.66 -24.10
C LYS A 376 15.47 -7.35 -24.86
N GLN A 377 15.45 -8.69 -24.86
CA GLN A 377 14.38 -9.53 -25.45
C GLN A 377 14.17 -9.37 -26.97
N GLY A 378 15.19 -8.90 -27.69
CA GLY A 378 15.11 -8.80 -29.15
C GLY A 378 14.61 -7.46 -29.67
N GLU A 379 14.29 -6.51 -28.78
CA GLU A 379 13.96 -5.14 -29.19
C GLU A 379 15.10 -4.53 -29.97
N ASN A 380 14.77 -3.87 -31.06
CA ASN A 380 15.75 -3.22 -31.92
C ASN A 380 15.14 -1.98 -32.61
N ASP A 381 15.99 -1.06 -32.98
CA ASP A 381 15.61 0.20 -33.59
C ASP A 381 16.75 0.67 -34.52
N SER A 382 16.40 1.05 -35.74
CA SER A 382 17.33 1.64 -36.71
C SER A 382 17.03 3.11 -36.87
N ARG A 383 18.07 3.94 -36.74
CA ARG A 383 17.96 5.39 -36.79
C ARG A 383 18.91 5.98 -37.84
N PHE A 384 18.42 6.94 -38.55
CA PHE A 384 19.22 7.76 -39.45
C PHE A 384 19.08 9.22 -39.04
N ALA A 385 20.17 9.97 -39.06
CA ALA A 385 20.12 11.37 -38.71
C ALA A 385 20.93 12.22 -39.70
N VAL A 386 20.46 13.44 -39.87
CA VAL A 386 21.13 14.50 -40.58
C VAL A 386 21.41 15.66 -39.61
N ASP A 387 22.66 15.91 -39.34
CA ASP A 387 23.10 16.95 -38.42
C ASP A 387 23.73 18.11 -39.19
N LEU A 388 23.20 19.30 -38.96
CA LEU A 388 23.81 20.56 -39.42
C LEU A 388 24.44 21.26 -38.22
N THR A 389 25.76 21.27 -38.16
CA THR A 389 26.53 21.84 -37.05
C THR A 389 27.26 23.11 -37.49
N TRP A 390 26.87 24.23 -36.98
CA TRP A 390 27.44 25.52 -37.30
C TRP A 390 28.28 26.07 -36.13
N GLN A 391 29.49 26.57 -36.47
CA GLN A 391 30.40 27.25 -35.54
C GLN A 391 30.57 28.71 -35.93
N PRO A 392 30.04 29.67 -35.17
CA PRO A 392 30.13 31.09 -35.47
C PRO A 392 31.55 31.62 -35.57
N SER A 393 32.48 31.07 -34.78
CA SER A 393 33.91 31.47 -34.80
C SER A 393 34.66 31.02 -36.06
N SER A 394 34.06 30.20 -36.93
CA SER A 394 34.66 29.69 -38.16
C SER A 394 33.93 30.25 -39.39
N SER A 395 34.67 30.69 -40.42
CA SER A 395 34.05 31.18 -41.64
C SER A 395 33.25 30.07 -42.34
N MET A 396 32.16 30.44 -43.03
CA MET A 396 31.33 29.49 -43.77
C MET A 396 32.15 28.71 -44.81
N GLN A 397 33.15 29.38 -45.43
CA GLN A 397 34.04 28.75 -46.38
C GLN A 397 34.82 27.56 -45.76
N LYS A 398 35.29 27.72 -44.54
CA LYS A 398 35.95 26.61 -43.80
C LYS A 398 34.96 25.52 -43.41
N GLN A 399 33.77 25.89 -43.02
CA GLN A 399 32.74 24.92 -42.61
C GLN A 399 32.21 24.06 -43.77
N LEU A 400 32.35 24.54 -44.99
CA LEU A 400 32.00 23.80 -46.22
C LEU A 400 33.22 23.09 -46.86
N ASN A 401 34.43 23.27 -46.33
CA ASN A 401 35.64 22.66 -46.87
C ASN A 401 35.86 21.25 -46.29
N PRO A 402 35.87 20.17 -47.10
CA PRO A 402 36.15 18.82 -46.63
C PRO A 402 37.49 18.65 -45.92
N ASP A 403 38.53 19.40 -46.29
CA ASP A 403 39.88 19.30 -45.73
C ASP A 403 39.93 19.76 -44.25
N GLU A 404 38.94 20.54 -43.81
CA GLU A 404 38.84 21.05 -42.45
C GLU A 404 38.24 20.03 -41.47
N VAL A 405 37.70 18.88 -41.94
CA VAL A 405 37.12 17.84 -41.10
C VAL A 405 38.13 17.25 -40.12
N ALA A 406 39.39 17.03 -40.56
CA ALA A 406 40.45 16.54 -39.70
C ALA A 406 40.72 17.49 -38.51
N GLY A 407 40.70 18.79 -38.76
CA GLY A 407 40.88 19.83 -37.75
C GLY A 407 39.79 19.75 -36.66
N ARG A 408 38.54 19.44 -37.05
CA ARG A 408 37.41 19.25 -36.11
C ARG A 408 37.57 18.07 -35.16
N ARG A 409 38.38 17.07 -35.52
CA ARG A 409 38.64 15.88 -34.69
C ARG A 409 39.76 16.09 -33.67
N SER A 410 40.49 17.18 -33.76
CA SER A 410 41.50 17.58 -32.79
C SER A 410 40.85 18.13 -31.51
N LEU A 411 41.57 18.12 -30.41
CA LEU A 411 41.13 18.73 -29.14
C LEU A 411 40.84 20.22 -29.29
N ALA A 412 41.61 20.93 -30.08
CA ALA A 412 41.41 22.36 -30.35
C ALA A 412 40.14 22.61 -31.19
N GLY A 413 39.93 21.83 -32.25
CA GLY A 413 38.76 21.98 -33.14
C GLY A 413 37.45 21.50 -32.49
N SER A 414 37.52 20.61 -31.52
CA SER A 414 36.36 20.09 -30.76
C SER A 414 36.07 20.86 -29.46
N ARG A 415 36.73 21.99 -29.21
CA ARG A 415 36.66 22.79 -27.98
C ARG A 415 35.21 23.12 -27.56
N TYR A 416 34.40 23.53 -28.52
CA TYR A 416 32.99 23.90 -28.30
C TYR A 416 32.02 22.83 -28.77
N ASP A 417 32.44 21.57 -28.90
CA ASP A 417 31.54 20.49 -29.24
C ASP A 417 30.52 20.23 -28.12
N LEU A 418 29.30 19.91 -28.52
CA LEU A 418 28.20 19.64 -27.64
C LEU A 418 28.45 18.40 -26.77
N ILE A 419 27.86 18.38 -25.60
CA ILE A 419 27.89 17.23 -24.71
C ILE A 419 27.00 16.13 -25.32
N ASP A 420 27.56 14.92 -25.44
CA ASP A 420 26.84 13.75 -25.95
C ASP A 420 26.13 13.05 -24.76
N ARG A 421 24.82 13.09 -24.78
CA ARG A 421 23.94 12.52 -23.74
C ARG A 421 22.57 12.13 -24.32
N ASN A 422 21.76 11.38 -23.55
CA ASN A 422 20.37 11.18 -23.91
C ASN A 422 19.53 12.38 -23.43
N ASN A 423 19.10 13.21 -24.36
CA ASN A 423 18.26 14.38 -24.08
C ASN A 423 16.81 14.00 -23.81
N ASN A 424 16.34 12.87 -24.37
CA ASN A 424 14.97 12.40 -24.15
C ASN A 424 14.79 11.85 -22.73
N ILE A 425 13.76 12.33 -22.01
CA ILE A 425 13.37 11.79 -20.71
C ILE A 425 12.71 10.44 -20.93
N VAL A 426 13.41 9.36 -20.59
CA VAL A 426 12.86 8.01 -20.60
C VAL A 426 11.85 7.87 -19.46
N LEU A 427 10.66 7.36 -19.76
CA LEU A 427 9.56 7.24 -18.80
C LEU A 427 9.37 5.80 -18.34
N GLU A 428 9.06 5.67 -17.05
CA GLU A 428 8.48 4.47 -16.44
C GLU A 428 6.98 4.70 -16.30
N TYR A 429 6.20 3.68 -16.65
CA TYR A 429 4.74 3.71 -16.60
C TYR A 429 4.21 2.75 -15.55
N ARG A 430 3.01 3.01 -15.06
CA ARG A 430 2.23 2.05 -14.28
C ARG A 430 0.74 2.32 -14.45
N LYS A 431 -0.06 1.28 -14.22
CA LYS A 431 -1.51 1.43 -14.16
C LYS A 431 -1.91 2.13 -12.86
N LYS A 432 -2.86 3.07 -12.93
CA LYS A 432 -3.46 3.70 -11.75
C LYS A 432 -4.25 2.68 -10.94
N GLU A 433 -4.40 2.94 -9.64
CA GLU A 433 -5.35 2.22 -8.81
C GLU A 433 -6.77 2.68 -9.18
N LEU A 434 -7.52 1.81 -9.87
CA LEU A 434 -8.86 2.12 -10.40
C LEU A 434 -9.97 1.63 -9.49
N ILE A 435 -9.67 0.74 -8.54
CA ILE A 435 -10.58 0.14 -7.59
C ILE A 435 -9.96 0.19 -6.22
N ARG A 436 -10.68 0.78 -5.26
CA ARG A 436 -10.34 0.76 -3.84
C ARG A 436 -11.42 0.01 -3.10
N LEU A 437 -11.06 -1.13 -2.57
CA LEU A 437 -11.86 -1.96 -1.69
C LEU A 437 -11.34 -1.82 -0.27
N SER A 438 -12.24 -1.66 0.68
CA SER A 438 -11.93 -1.75 2.10
C SER A 438 -12.94 -2.66 2.76
N LEU A 439 -12.47 -3.58 3.57
CA LEU A 439 -13.29 -4.51 4.34
C LEU A 439 -13.43 -4.05 5.78
N LEU A 440 -14.51 -4.47 6.43
CA LEU A 440 -14.63 -4.43 7.88
C LEU A 440 -13.69 -5.50 8.44
N ASP A 441 -12.78 -5.12 9.34
CA ASP A 441 -11.83 -6.03 9.96
C ASP A 441 -11.59 -5.67 11.44
N PRO A 442 -11.85 -6.61 12.37
CA PRO A 442 -12.51 -7.90 12.21
C PRO A 442 -14.04 -7.79 12.08
N VAL A 443 -14.64 -8.75 11.40
CA VAL A 443 -16.10 -8.94 11.42
C VAL A 443 -16.46 -9.86 12.58
N LYS A 444 -17.17 -9.33 13.57
CA LYS A 444 -17.55 -10.06 14.80
C LYS A 444 -19.05 -10.22 14.89
N GLY A 445 -19.47 -11.38 15.34
CA GLY A 445 -20.89 -11.65 15.59
C GLY A 445 -21.13 -12.99 16.20
N LYS A 446 -22.42 -13.29 16.47
CA LYS A 446 -22.88 -14.56 17.03
C LYS A 446 -23.05 -15.61 15.94
N SER A 447 -23.15 -16.87 16.36
CA SER A 447 -23.49 -17.99 15.48
C SER A 447 -24.75 -17.70 14.68
N GLY A 448 -24.70 -17.91 13.35
CA GLY A 448 -25.83 -17.74 12.43
C GLY A 448 -26.18 -16.30 12.06
N GLU A 449 -25.53 -15.28 12.64
CA GLU A 449 -25.73 -13.89 12.22
C GLU A 449 -25.21 -13.66 10.79
N ILE A 450 -25.88 -12.72 10.10
CA ILE A 450 -25.45 -12.25 8.79
C ILE A 450 -24.81 -10.89 8.98
N LYS A 451 -23.57 -10.74 8.55
CA LYS A 451 -22.79 -9.51 8.66
C LYS A 451 -22.35 -9.03 7.28
N SER A 452 -22.32 -7.72 7.09
CA SER A 452 -21.68 -7.09 5.92
C SER A 452 -20.16 -7.13 6.08
N LEU A 453 -19.47 -7.41 4.99
CA LEU A 453 -18.01 -7.48 4.94
C LEU A 453 -17.39 -6.20 4.36
N VAL A 454 -18.08 -5.53 3.42
CA VAL A 454 -17.55 -4.37 2.71
C VAL A 454 -17.74 -3.10 3.55
N SER A 455 -16.64 -2.44 3.90
CA SER A 455 -16.66 -1.12 4.54
C SER A 455 -16.85 -0.02 3.51
N SER A 456 -16.08 -0.08 2.41
CA SER A 456 -16.21 0.85 1.31
C SER A 456 -15.72 0.25 -0.01
N LEU A 457 -16.35 0.64 -1.10
CA LEU A 457 -15.93 0.29 -2.45
C LEU A 457 -16.03 1.53 -3.35
N GLN A 458 -14.89 1.92 -3.92
CA GLN A 458 -14.79 2.96 -4.93
C GLN A 458 -14.26 2.34 -6.23
N THR A 459 -14.97 2.54 -7.32
CA THR A 459 -14.59 2.02 -8.63
C THR A 459 -14.77 3.10 -9.70
N LYS A 460 -13.82 3.23 -10.61
CA LYS A 460 -13.94 4.11 -11.79
C LYS A 460 -14.94 3.56 -12.80
N TYR A 461 -14.92 2.26 -13.01
CA TYR A 461 -15.82 1.54 -13.91
C TYR A 461 -16.81 0.70 -13.11
N ALA A 462 -17.91 0.28 -13.72
CA ALA A 462 -18.90 -0.55 -13.04
C ALA A 462 -18.27 -1.82 -12.47
N LEU A 463 -18.67 -2.20 -11.27
CA LEU A 463 -18.24 -3.44 -10.65
C LEU A 463 -18.77 -4.63 -11.46
N LYS A 464 -17.89 -5.56 -11.81
CA LYS A 464 -18.25 -6.86 -12.42
C LYS A 464 -18.58 -7.88 -11.34
N GLY A 465 -17.82 -7.90 -10.25
CA GLY A 465 -17.98 -8.81 -9.13
C GLY A 465 -16.76 -8.89 -8.24
N TYR A 466 -16.75 -9.90 -7.38
CA TYR A 466 -15.67 -10.16 -6.44
C TYR A 466 -15.06 -11.54 -6.67
N LYS A 467 -13.76 -11.65 -6.47
CA LYS A 467 -13.05 -12.92 -6.29
C LYS A 467 -12.84 -13.10 -4.78
N ILE A 468 -13.48 -14.12 -4.21
CA ILE A 468 -13.52 -14.35 -2.77
C ILE A 468 -12.88 -15.69 -2.46
N ASP A 469 -11.94 -15.71 -1.53
CA ASP A 469 -11.43 -16.93 -0.92
C ASP A 469 -11.89 -16.99 0.54
N ALA A 470 -12.87 -17.84 0.80
CA ALA A 470 -13.48 -18.09 2.09
C ALA A 470 -13.54 -19.57 2.43
N ALA A 471 -12.72 -20.41 1.78
CA ALA A 471 -12.79 -21.87 1.86
C ALA A 471 -12.76 -22.40 3.31
N ALA A 472 -11.95 -21.81 4.18
CA ALA A 472 -11.85 -22.19 5.58
C ALA A 472 -13.15 -21.89 6.35
N LEU A 473 -13.75 -20.72 6.13
CA LEU A 473 -15.02 -20.32 6.74
C LEU A 473 -16.16 -21.18 6.24
N GLU A 474 -16.23 -21.46 4.94
CA GLU A 474 -17.28 -22.29 4.33
C GLU A 474 -17.21 -23.74 4.81
N SER A 475 -15.99 -24.28 4.96
CA SER A 475 -15.76 -25.60 5.53
C SER A 475 -16.20 -25.69 7.00
N ALA A 476 -16.22 -24.56 7.70
CA ALA A 476 -16.72 -24.45 9.06
C ALA A 476 -18.26 -24.34 9.14
N GLY A 477 -18.95 -24.23 8.01
CA GLY A 477 -20.40 -24.07 7.92
C GLY A 477 -20.88 -22.63 7.71
N GLY A 478 -19.95 -21.69 7.52
CA GLY A 478 -20.27 -20.33 7.12
C GLY A 478 -20.71 -20.25 5.66
N LYS A 479 -21.31 -19.13 5.26
CA LYS A 479 -21.71 -18.88 3.86
C LYS A 479 -21.35 -17.45 3.48
N VAL A 480 -20.90 -17.28 2.24
CA VAL A 480 -20.62 -15.96 1.67
C VAL A 480 -21.57 -15.72 0.51
N SER A 481 -22.17 -14.54 0.46
CA SER A 481 -23.08 -14.11 -0.61
C SER A 481 -22.73 -12.71 -1.06
N THR A 482 -22.91 -12.43 -2.34
CA THR A 482 -22.70 -11.10 -2.91
C THR A 482 -24.03 -10.49 -3.37
N SER A 483 -24.25 -9.23 -3.06
CA SER A 483 -25.42 -8.48 -3.51
C SER A 483 -25.03 -7.06 -3.88
N GLY A 484 -25.04 -6.75 -5.18
CA GLY A 484 -24.60 -5.45 -5.68
C GLY A 484 -23.14 -5.18 -5.31
N LYS A 485 -22.91 -4.15 -4.49
CA LYS A 485 -21.57 -3.77 -4.00
C LYS A 485 -21.22 -4.36 -2.63
N ASP A 486 -22.15 -5.09 -2.02
CA ASP A 486 -21.93 -5.67 -0.70
C ASP A 486 -21.65 -7.17 -0.77
N ILE A 487 -20.90 -7.62 0.22
CA ILE A 487 -20.61 -9.02 0.50
C ILE A 487 -21.14 -9.28 1.88
N THR A 488 -22.02 -10.27 2.01
CA THR A 488 -22.57 -10.70 3.29
C THR A 488 -21.99 -12.05 3.68
N VAL A 489 -21.68 -12.17 4.97
CA VAL A 489 -21.15 -13.39 5.56
C VAL A 489 -22.15 -13.90 6.59
N THR A 490 -22.64 -15.12 6.41
CA THR A 490 -23.37 -15.86 7.45
C THR A 490 -22.38 -16.58 8.32
N LEU A 491 -22.38 -16.27 9.61
CA LEU A 491 -21.41 -16.77 10.56
C LEU A 491 -21.70 -18.24 10.89
N PRO A 492 -20.68 -19.12 10.93
CA PRO A 492 -20.84 -20.51 11.33
C PRO A 492 -21.17 -20.65 12.82
N GLY A 493 -21.46 -21.88 13.26
CA GLY A 493 -21.64 -22.20 14.67
C GLY A 493 -20.34 -22.03 15.45
N TYR A 494 -20.46 -21.55 16.70
CA TYR A 494 -19.32 -21.47 17.62
C TYR A 494 -18.78 -22.86 17.95
N ARG A 495 -17.45 -23.01 17.90
CA ARG A 495 -16.75 -24.26 18.22
C ARG A 495 -16.18 -24.18 19.63
N PHE A 496 -16.59 -25.15 20.47
CA PHE A 496 -16.07 -25.29 21.83
C PHE A 496 -14.85 -26.20 21.81
N THR A 497 -13.69 -25.64 21.87
CA THR A 497 -12.40 -26.34 21.79
C THR A 497 -11.42 -25.83 22.85
N ASN A 498 -10.27 -26.45 22.97
CA ASN A 498 -9.23 -26.00 23.88
C ASN A 498 -8.49 -24.71 23.41
N THR A 499 -8.71 -24.34 22.14
CA THR A 499 -8.14 -23.14 21.50
C THR A 499 -9.24 -22.31 20.85
N PRO A 500 -10.23 -21.82 21.63
CA PRO A 500 -11.46 -21.24 21.09
C PRO A 500 -11.22 -19.98 20.25
N GLU A 501 -10.21 -19.18 20.58
CA GLU A 501 -9.89 -17.95 19.84
C GLU A 501 -9.42 -18.27 18.42
N THR A 502 -8.58 -19.29 18.24
CA THR A 502 -8.07 -19.71 16.94
C THR A 502 -9.12 -20.45 16.13
N ASP A 503 -9.87 -21.36 16.78
CA ASP A 503 -10.81 -22.25 16.09
C ASP A 503 -12.14 -21.59 15.71
N ASN A 504 -12.36 -20.36 16.20
CA ASN A 504 -13.53 -19.52 15.90
C ASN A 504 -13.17 -18.25 15.13
N THR A 505 -12.03 -18.28 14.42
CA THR A 505 -11.54 -17.15 13.62
C THR A 505 -11.10 -17.66 12.25
N TRP A 506 -11.64 -17.06 11.18
CA TRP A 506 -11.32 -17.46 9.81
C TRP A 506 -10.97 -16.23 8.97
N PRO A 507 -9.91 -16.30 8.16
CA PRO A 507 -9.61 -15.27 7.18
C PRO A 507 -10.56 -15.35 5.98
N ILE A 508 -10.90 -14.19 5.43
CA ILE A 508 -11.55 -14.06 4.13
C ILE A 508 -10.70 -13.10 3.29
N ASP A 509 -10.33 -13.51 2.11
CA ASP A 509 -9.62 -12.70 1.14
C ASP A 509 -10.56 -12.30 0.00
N VAL A 510 -10.53 -11.02 -0.36
CA VAL A 510 -11.41 -10.45 -1.38
C VAL A 510 -10.63 -9.58 -2.33
N THR A 511 -10.91 -9.72 -3.61
CA THR A 511 -10.46 -8.83 -4.68
C THR A 511 -11.67 -8.43 -5.51
N ALA A 512 -11.87 -7.13 -5.70
CA ALA A 512 -12.92 -6.61 -6.59
C ALA A 512 -12.43 -6.58 -8.04
N GLU A 513 -13.31 -6.88 -8.99
CA GLU A 513 -13.06 -6.83 -10.43
C GLU A 513 -14.11 -5.93 -11.10
N ASP A 514 -13.68 -5.01 -11.97
CA ASP A 514 -14.58 -4.18 -12.75
C ASP A 514 -14.88 -4.80 -14.14
N VAL A 515 -15.83 -4.19 -14.87
CA VAL A 515 -16.23 -4.67 -16.20
C VAL A 515 -15.13 -4.58 -17.25
N LYS A 516 -14.03 -3.87 -16.99
CA LYS A 516 -12.84 -3.78 -17.85
C LYS A 516 -11.75 -4.77 -17.45
N GLY A 517 -11.96 -5.58 -16.41
CA GLY A 517 -11.01 -6.56 -15.93
C GLY A 517 -9.92 -5.99 -15.01
N ASN A 518 -10.03 -4.74 -14.54
CA ASN A 518 -9.14 -4.21 -13.54
C ASN A 518 -9.46 -4.84 -12.18
N LEU A 519 -8.43 -5.08 -11.38
CA LEU A 519 -8.52 -5.70 -10.07
C LEU A 519 -8.14 -4.69 -8.98
N SER A 520 -8.81 -4.76 -7.84
CA SER A 520 -8.35 -4.10 -6.61
C SER A 520 -7.13 -4.81 -6.03
N HIS A 521 -6.49 -4.19 -5.07
CA HIS A 521 -5.61 -4.93 -4.16
C HIS A 521 -6.42 -6.02 -3.45
N ARG A 522 -5.74 -7.11 -3.07
CA ARG A 522 -6.32 -8.16 -2.25
C ARG A 522 -6.45 -7.63 -0.83
N GLU A 523 -7.68 -7.59 -0.35
CA GLU A 523 -8.01 -7.22 1.03
C GLU A 523 -8.35 -8.47 1.83
N GLN A 524 -7.91 -8.52 3.09
CA GLN A 524 -8.19 -9.60 4.01
C GLN A 524 -8.99 -9.09 5.19
N SER A 525 -9.94 -9.87 5.66
CA SER A 525 -10.68 -9.64 6.89
C SER A 525 -10.73 -10.91 7.72
N MET A 526 -10.70 -10.75 9.04
CA MET A 526 -10.87 -11.84 9.99
C MET A 526 -12.31 -11.90 10.46
N VAL A 527 -12.97 -13.04 10.24
CA VAL A 527 -14.30 -13.31 10.74
C VAL A 527 -14.18 -14.02 12.08
N VAL A 528 -14.74 -13.42 13.13
CA VAL A 528 -14.62 -13.89 14.51
C VAL A 528 -16.00 -14.17 15.07
N ILE A 529 -16.22 -15.40 15.50
CA ILE A 529 -17.46 -15.80 16.16
C ILE A 529 -17.34 -15.51 17.64
N GLN A 530 -18.30 -14.77 18.17
CA GLN A 530 -18.36 -14.46 19.59
C GLN A 530 -18.80 -15.70 20.38
N ALA A 531 -18.07 -15.98 21.44
CA ALA A 531 -18.46 -17.02 22.37
C ALA A 531 -19.85 -16.72 22.97
N PRO A 532 -20.74 -17.71 23.08
CA PRO A 532 -21.99 -17.52 23.78
C PRO A 532 -21.72 -17.17 25.25
N ALA A 533 -22.32 -16.10 25.73
CA ALA A 533 -22.19 -15.64 27.11
C ALA A 533 -23.34 -16.21 27.98
N LEU A 534 -23.02 -16.71 29.18
CA LEU A 534 -24.01 -17.21 30.10
C LEU A 534 -25.09 -16.17 30.39
N SER A 535 -26.35 -16.55 30.19
CA SER A 535 -27.53 -15.80 30.65
C SER A 535 -28.08 -16.41 31.92
N GLN A 536 -27.95 -15.73 33.04
CA GLN A 536 -28.47 -16.17 34.33
C GLN A 536 -29.98 -16.46 34.30
N LYS A 537 -30.76 -15.59 33.66
CA LYS A 537 -32.21 -15.70 33.58
C LYS A 537 -32.72 -16.88 32.73
N ASP A 538 -31.91 -17.34 31.78
CA ASP A 538 -32.23 -18.38 30.82
C ASP A 538 -31.55 -19.72 31.18
N SER A 539 -30.77 -19.75 32.27
CA SER A 539 -30.08 -20.94 32.77
C SER A 539 -30.82 -21.50 34.01
N LEU A 540 -30.91 -22.80 34.05
CA LEU A 540 -31.73 -23.51 35.07
C LEU A 540 -30.87 -24.44 35.91
N LEU A 541 -31.27 -24.59 37.17
CA LEU A 541 -30.80 -25.64 38.09
C LEU A 541 -31.90 -26.63 38.33
N SER A 542 -31.61 -27.90 38.21
CA SER A 542 -32.44 -29.00 38.65
C SER A 542 -31.69 -29.89 39.64
N VAL A 543 -32.42 -30.44 40.58
CA VAL A 543 -31.86 -31.35 41.60
C VAL A 543 -32.81 -32.49 41.79
N ASN A 544 -32.31 -33.72 41.76
CA ASN A 544 -33.12 -34.91 41.95
C ASN A 544 -32.29 -36.02 42.62
N PRO A 545 -32.76 -36.55 43.79
CA PRO A 545 -33.89 -36.12 44.55
C PRO A 545 -33.70 -34.83 45.35
N LEU A 546 -34.81 -34.16 45.74
CA LEU A 546 -34.82 -32.94 46.57
C LEU A 546 -34.75 -33.25 48.08
N THR A 547 -34.91 -34.53 48.49
CA THR A 547 -34.85 -34.95 49.87
C THR A 547 -33.85 -36.06 50.03
N LEU A 548 -32.98 -35.94 51.02
CA LEU A 548 -31.94 -36.92 51.36
C LEU A 548 -32.05 -37.31 52.80
N ALA A 549 -31.61 -38.54 53.12
CA ALA A 549 -31.44 -38.97 54.49
C ALA A 549 -30.10 -38.46 55.05
N ALA A 550 -30.10 -38.14 56.34
CA ALA A 550 -28.86 -37.70 57.04
C ALA A 550 -28.01 -38.94 57.46
N ASP A 551 -27.48 -39.66 56.44
CA ASP A 551 -26.84 -40.96 56.59
C ASP A 551 -25.38 -41.04 56.05
N LYS A 552 -24.78 -39.93 55.69
CA LYS A 552 -23.48 -39.86 55.03
C LYS A 552 -23.36 -40.60 53.68
N LYS A 553 -24.44 -41.12 53.17
CA LYS A 553 -24.49 -41.97 51.97
C LYS A 553 -25.48 -41.47 50.92
N SER A 554 -26.56 -40.86 51.37
CA SER A 554 -27.61 -40.35 50.48
C SER A 554 -27.08 -39.22 49.63
N THR A 555 -27.24 -39.32 48.30
CA THR A 555 -26.75 -38.39 47.33
C THR A 555 -27.88 -37.86 46.48
N THR A 556 -27.65 -36.63 45.97
CA THR A 556 -28.47 -36.04 44.90
C THR A 556 -27.57 -35.44 43.86
N THR A 557 -28.06 -35.39 42.62
CA THR A 557 -27.35 -34.78 41.51
C THR A 557 -27.94 -33.39 41.24
N LEU A 558 -27.06 -32.38 41.26
CA LEU A 558 -27.35 -31.06 40.76
C LEU A 558 -27.05 -31.06 39.28
N THR A 559 -27.97 -30.54 38.47
CA THR A 559 -27.76 -30.36 37.04
C THR A 559 -28.05 -28.91 36.68
N VAL A 560 -27.03 -28.21 36.20
CA VAL A 560 -27.17 -26.88 35.61
C VAL A 560 -27.28 -27.04 34.11
N THR A 561 -28.28 -26.40 33.51
CA THR A 561 -28.41 -26.25 32.06
C THR A 561 -28.16 -24.81 31.73
N ALA A 562 -26.94 -24.52 31.20
CA ALA A 562 -26.46 -23.20 30.91
C ALA A 562 -26.76 -22.81 29.49
N HIS A 563 -27.41 -21.64 29.31
CA HIS A 563 -27.73 -21.05 28.00
C HIS A 563 -27.28 -19.58 27.94
N ASP A 564 -27.07 -19.10 26.74
CA ASP A 564 -27.00 -17.66 26.48
C ASP A 564 -28.39 -17.05 26.31
N SER A 565 -28.47 -15.75 26.04
CA SER A 565 -29.73 -15.02 25.83
C SER A 565 -30.54 -15.49 24.62
N ASP A 566 -29.93 -16.23 23.71
CA ASP A 566 -30.55 -16.74 22.48
C ASP A 566 -30.89 -18.23 22.58
N GLY A 567 -30.67 -18.82 23.75
CA GLY A 567 -30.95 -20.23 24.02
C GLY A 567 -29.82 -21.17 23.55
N THR A 568 -28.66 -20.66 23.19
CA THR A 568 -27.50 -21.46 22.79
C THR A 568 -26.85 -22.07 24.04
N PRO A 569 -26.58 -23.40 24.09
CA PRO A 569 -25.86 -24.02 25.18
C PRO A 569 -24.48 -23.43 25.39
N VAL A 570 -24.06 -23.25 26.64
CA VAL A 570 -22.76 -22.66 27.01
C VAL A 570 -21.93 -23.65 27.80
N PRO A 571 -21.10 -24.50 27.18
CA PRO A 571 -20.12 -25.36 27.88
C PRO A 571 -18.87 -24.56 28.26
N GLY A 572 -17.95 -25.18 29.01
CA GLY A 572 -16.66 -24.62 29.36
C GLY A 572 -16.67 -23.64 30.56
N LEU A 573 -17.76 -23.60 31.34
CA LEU A 573 -17.86 -22.72 32.51
C LEU A 573 -17.20 -23.36 33.73
N ALA A 574 -16.46 -22.59 34.49
CA ALA A 574 -15.90 -22.99 35.79
C ALA A 574 -16.89 -22.64 36.90
N LEU A 575 -17.88 -23.52 37.09
CA LEU A 575 -18.92 -23.33 38.11
C LEU A 575 -18.40 -23.63 39.51
N GLN A 576 -18.96 -22.91 40.50
CA GLN A 576 -18.81 -23.16 41.94
C GLN A 576 -20.18 -23.19 42.54
N THR A 577 -20.33 -23.83 43.72
CA THR A 577 -21.61 -23.87 44.43
C THR A 577 -21.50 -23.12 45.75
N ARG A 578 -22.36 -22.13 45.94
CA ARG A 578 -22.62 -21.51 47.24
C ARG A 578 -23.72 -22.32 47.92
N SER A 579 -23.45 -22.80 49.15
CA SER A 579 -24.39 -23.49 49.99
C SER A 579 -24.71 -22.66 51.22
N GLU A 580 -26.00 -22.57 51.56
CA GLU A 580 -26.49 -21.90 52.78
C GLU A 580 -27.40 -22.83 53.54
N GLY A 581 -27.32 -22.86 54.88
CA GLY A 581 -28.06 -23.74 55.76
C GLY A 581 -27.15 -24.82 56.35
N VAL A 582 -27.52 -26.08 56.19
CA VAL A 582 -26.74 -27.23 56.73
C VAL A 582 -25.34 -27.22 56.07
N GLN A 583 -24.31 -27.21 56.91
CA GLN A 583 -22.90 -27.21 56.45
C GLN A 583 -22.29 -28.63 56.40
N ASP A 584 -22.92 -29.61 57.07
CA ASP A 584 -22.47 -31.02 57.06
C ASP A 584 -22.94 -31.69 55.74
N ILE A 585 -22.33 -31.26 54.62
CA ILE A 585 -22.56 -31.80 53.26
C ILE A 585 -21.23 -31.90 52.54
N THR A 586 -21.17 -32.80 51.56
CA THR A 586 -20.01 -32.90 50.66
C THR A 586 -20.48 -32.66 49.23
N LEU A 587 -19.80 -31.76 48.52
CA LEU A 587 -20.03 -31.48 47.11
C LEU A 587 -18.84 -32.01 46.29
N SER A 588 -19.11 -32.74 45.22
CA SER A 588 -18.08 -33.09 44.25
C SER A 588 -17.69 -31.86 43.42
N ASP A 589 -16.67 -31.97 42.62
CA ASP A 589 -16.41 -30.99 41.57
C ASP A 589 -17.52 -31.00 40.50
N TRP A 590 -17.71 -29.88 39.82
CA TRP A 590 -18.60 -29.81 38.68
C TRP A 590 -17.99 -30.56 37.48
N THR A 591 -18.79 -31.32 36.79
CA THR A 591 -18.45 -31.98 35.53
C THR A 591 -19.17 -31.28 34.40
N ASP A 592 -18.43 -30.74 33.47
CA ASP A 592 -18.96 -30.22 32.20
C ASP A 592 -19.21 -31.39 31.24
N ASN A 593 -20.45 -31.56 30.80
CA ASN A 593 -20.83 -32.62 29.87
C ASN A 593 -20.59 -32.25 28.38
N GLY A 594 -20.14 -31.00 28.10
CA GLY A 594 -19.81 -30.51 26.76
C GLY A 594 -21.01 -30.07 25.91
N ASP A 595 -22.22 -30.22 26.44
CA ASP A 595 -23.48 -29.86 25.77
C ASP A 595 -24.20 -28.67 26.41
N GLY A 596 -23.52 -27.93 27.29
CA GLY A 596 -24.08 -26.84 28.09
C GLY A 596 -24.73 -27.33 29.38
N SER A 597 -24.72 -28.65 29.67
CA SER A 597 -25.13 -29.19 30.94
C SER A 597 -23.91 -29.47 31.83
N TYR A 598 -24.12 -29.26 33.14
CA TYR A 598 -23.09 -29.44 34.15
C TYR A 598 -23.69 -30.25 35.29
N THR A 599 -22.98 -31.22 35.83
CA THR A 599 -23.44 -32.06 36.92
C THR A 599 -22.52 -32.00 38.13
N GLN A 600 -23.08 -31.96 39.31
CA GLN A 600 -22.38 -32.03 40.59
C GLN A 600 -23.14 -32.95 41.52
N MET A 601 -22.44 -33.75 42.31
CA MET A 601 -23.05 -34.60 43.30
C MET A 601 -22.95 -33.98 44.69
N LEU A 602 -24.06 -33.93 45.39
CA LEU A 602 -24.14 -33.61 46.81
C LEU A 602 -24.36 -34.87 47.62
N THR A 603 -23.57 -35.07 48.64
CA THR A 603 -23.73 -36.15 49.64
C THR A 603 -24.11 -35.51 50.96
N ALA A 604 -25.19 -36.01 51.54
CA ALA A 604 -25.65 -35.59 52.87
C ALA A 604 -24.71 -36.10 53.99
N GLY A 605 -24.54 -35.31 55.03
CA GLY A 605 -23.85 -35.67 56.23
C GLY A 605 -24.79 -36.33 57.22
N THR A 606 -24.61 -36.07 58.52
CA THR A 606 -25.47 -36.59 59.62
C THR A 606 -26.45 -35.55 60.17
N THR A 607 -26.27 -34.28 59.75
CA THR A 607 -27.08 -33.14 60.24
C THR A 607 -28.32 -32.98 59.37
N SER A 608 -29.52 -33.01 59.94
CA SER A 608 -30.78 -32.75 59.26
C SER A 608 -31.05 -31.22 59.16
N GLY A 609 -31.74 -30.81 58.11
CA GLY A 609 -32.17 -29.45 57.91
C GLY A 609 -32.25 -29.13 56.41
N SER A 610 -32.39 -27.89 56.07
CA SER A 610 -32.42 -27.44 54.65
C SER A 610 -31.07 -26.85 54.23
N VAL A 611 -30.65 -27.10 53.00
CA VAL A 611 -29.56 -26.47 52.36
C VAL A 611 -30.03 -25.82 51.06
N THR A 612 -29.74 -24.55 50.92
CA THR A 612 -29.99 -23.79 49.68
C THR A 612 -28.71 -23.82 48.85
N LEU A 613 -28.84 -24.24 47.60
CA LEU A 613 -27.73 -24.39 46.65
C LEU A 613 -27.88 -23.39 45.54
N THR A 614 -26.81 -22.62 45.31
CA THR A 614 -26.73 -21.62 44.26
C THR A 614 -25.45 -21.84 43.48
N PRO A 615 -25.52 -22.42 42.26
CA PRO A 615 -24.38 -22.42 41.35
C PRO A 615 -23.95 -20.99 40.97
N GLN A 616 -22.67 -20.74 41.00
CA GLN A 616 -22.08 -19.41 40.73
C GLN A 616 -21.00 -19.50 39.64
N LEU A 617 -20.87 -18.43 38.87
CA LEU A 617 -19.77 -18.17 37.98
C LEU A 617 -19.12 -16.85 38.42
N ASN A 618 -17.83 -16.88 38.78
CA ASN A 618 -17.09 -15.71 39.26
C ASN A 618 -17.77 -14.95 40.43
N GLY A 619 -18.45 -15.70 41.33
CA GLY A 619 -19.11 -15.15 42.49
C GLY A 619 -20.56 -14.67 42.30
N GLU A 620 -21.03 -14.63 41.06
CA GLU A 620 -22.41 -14.27 40.69
C GLU A 620 -23.23 -15.51 40.38
N SER A 621 -24.56 -15.49 40.68
CA SER A 621 -25.43 -16.61 40.37
C SER A 621 -25.41 -16.96 38.88
N ALA A 622 -25.16 -18.21 38.57
CA ALA A 622 -25.15 -18.77 37.22
C ALA A 622 -26.55 -19.17 36.71
N VAL A 623 -27.55 -19.21 37.59
CA VAL A 623 -28.90 -19.71 37.31
C VAL A 623 -29.95 -18.73 37.78
N LYS A 624 -31.16 -18.88 37.22
CA LYS A 624 -32.32 -18.02 37.53
C LYS A 624 -32.72 -18.10 38.97
N GLU A 625 -32.79 -19.30 39.51
CA GLU A 625 -33.28 -19.56 40.86
C GLU A 625 -32.39 -20.58 41.58
N SER A 626 -32.14 -20.35 42.87
CA SER A 626 -31.51 -21.31 43.76
C SER A 626 -32.49 -22.43 44.10
N ILE A 627 -31.97 -23.57 44.51
CA ILE A 627 -32.82 -24.72 44.89
C ILE A 627 -32.55 -25.13 46.33
N VAL A 628 -33.58 -25.63 47.00
CA VAL A 628 -33.49 -26.10 48.36
C VAL A 628 -33.56 -27.63 48.38
N VAL A 629 -32.56 -28.24 49.01
CA VAL A 629 -32.52 -29.67 49.29
C VAL A 629 -32.77 -29.86 50.77
N ASN A 630 -33.70 -30.77 51.10
CA ASN A 630 -34.04 -31.11 52.48
C ASN A 630 -33.33 -32.38 52.93
N ILE A 631 -32.54 -32.24 53.97
CA ILE A 631 -31.92 -33.42 54.63
C ILE A 631 -32.75 -33.78 55.83
N VAL A 632 -33.40 -34.96 55.75
CA VAL A 632 -34.27 -35.43 56.77
C VAL A 632 -33.51 -36.36 57.72
N PRO A 633 -33.84 -36.33 59.03
CA PRO A 633 -33.19 -37.24 59.98
C PRO A 633 -33.52 -38.68 59.65
N VAL A 634 -32.51 -39.55 59.83
CA VAL A 634 -32.75 -41.00 59.80
C VAL A 634 -33.32 -41.36 61.15
N VAL A 635 -34.57 -41.83 61.15
CA VAL A 635 -35.28 -42.25 62.39
C VAL A 635 -35.21 -43.75 62.50
N SER A 636 -34.71 -44.24 63.62
CA SER A 636 -34.72 -45.67 63.95
C SER A 636 -36.14 -46.16 64.28
N SER A 637 -36.50 -47.27 63.71
CA SER A 637 -37.74 -47.94 63.95
C SER A 637 -37.62 -48.89 65.20
N ARG A 638 -38.53 -48.73 66.15
CA ARG A 638 -38.55 -49.59 67.36
C ARG A 638 -38.73 -51.04 66.96
N ASP A 639 -39.57 -51.29 65.97
CA ASP A 639 -39.97 -52.64 65.55
C ASP A 639 -38.88 -53.37 64.76
N HIS A 640 -37.94 -52.67 64.24
CA HIS A 640 -36.84 -53.22 63.42
C HIS A 640 -35.45 -53.09 64.10
N SER A 641 -35.38 -52.43 65.24
CA SER A 641 -34.13 -52.26 66.01
C SER A 641 -34.14 -53.25 67.20
N SER A 642 -32.94 -53.63 67.61
CA SER A 642 -32.77 -54.59 68.71
C SER A 642 -31.59 -54.22 69.60
N ILE A 643 -31.65 -54.76 70.84
CA ILE A 643 -30.57 -54.70 71.79
C ILE A 643 -30.13 -56.11 72.16
N SER A 644 -28.84 -56.33 72.27
CA SER A 644 -28.28 -57.64 72.64
C SER A 644 -27.06 -57.47 73.52
N ILE A 645 -26.80 -58.50 74.28
CA ILE A 645 -25.57 -58.65 75.06
C ILE A 645 -24.83 -59.90 74.59
N ASP A 646 -23.53 -59.92 74.72
CA ASP A 646 -22.71 -61.01 74.18
C ASP A 646 -22.67 -62.23 75.08
N ASN A 647 -23.14 -62.11 76.34
CA ASN A 647 -23.18 -63.20 77.27
C ASN A 647 -24.39 -63.10 78.19
N ILE A 648 -24.88 -64.18 78.69
CA ILE A 648 -26.06 -64.23 79.60
C ILE A 648 -25.65 -64.36 81.08
N LEU A 649 -24.37 -64.55 81.34
CA LEU A 649 -23.86 -64.67 82.71
C LEU A 649 -22.51 -63.89 82.77
N TYR A 650 -22.38 -63.01 83.76
CA TYR A 650 -21.20 -62.20 84.01
C TYR A 650 -20.84 -62.28 85.48
N TYR A 651 -19.57 -62.14 85.82
CA TYR A 651 -19.04 -62.07 87.18
C TYR A 651 -18.77 -60.61 87.58
N ALA A 652 -18.75 -60.33 88.84
CA ALA A 652 -18.39 -59.00 89.31
C ALA A 652 -16.96 -58.64 88.84
N GLY A 653 -16.81 -57.51 88.16
CA GLY A 653 -15.58 -57.05 87.58
C GLY A 653 -15.40 -57.34 86.08
N ASP A 654 -16.30 -58.05 85.47
CA ASP A 654 -16.39 -58.24 84.01
C ASP A 654 -16.96 -56.99 83.35
N ASP A 655 -16.60 -56.80 82.07
CA ASP A 655 -17.23 -55.81 81.21
C ASP A 655 -18.35 -56.46 80.41
N ILE A 656 -19.56 -55.84 80.42
CA ILE A 656 -20.66 -56.25 79.56
C ILE A 656 -20.57 -55.52 78.21
N LYS A 657 -20.45 -56.27 77.17
CA LYS A 657 -20.59 -55.71 75.85
C LYS A 657 -22.05 -55.65 75.40
N VAL A 658 -22.60 -54.49 75.32
CA VAL A 658 -23.93 -54.25 74.84
C VAL A 658 -23.89 -53.80 73.39
N ARG A 659 -24.72 -54.46 72.55
CA ARG A 659 -24.89 -54.06 71.17
C ARG A 659 -26.31 -53.60 70.92
N VAL A 660 -26.42 -52.51 70.26
CA VAL A 660 -27.68 -51.93 69.75
C VAL A 660 -27.66 -51.94 68.25
N GLU A 661 -28.56 -52.66 67.62
CA GLU A 661 -28.75 -52.61 66.18
C GLU A 661 -29.93 -51.68 65.88
N LEU A 662 -29.60 -50.58 65.24
CA LEU A 662 -30.58 -49.57 64.79
C LEU A 662 -30.93 -49.75 63.31
N LYS A 663 -32.23 -49.90 63.01
CA LYS A 663 -32.79 -50.01 61.70
C LYS A 663 -33.98 -49.06 61.52
N ASP A 664 -34.14 -48.51 60.29
CA ASP A 664 -35.33 -47.73 59.94
C ASP A 664 -36.55 -48.62 59.67
N ASP A 665 -37.67 -47.97 59.28
CA ASP A 665 -38.93 -48.66 58.94
C ASP A 665 -38.83 -49.58 57.72
N LYS A 666 -37.77 -49.41 56.91
CA LYS A 666 -37.44 -50.21 55.71
C LYS A 666 -36.42 -51.31 56.02
N ASN A 667 -36.12 -51.53 57.29
CA ASN A 667 -35.10 -52.48 57.73
C ASN A 667 -33.68 -52.21 57.28
N LYS A 668 -33.35 -50.90 56.95
CA LYS A 668 -31.99 -50.44 56.61
C LYS A 668 -31.25 -50.01 57.87
N PRO A 669 -29.93 -50.22 57.95
CA PRO A 669 -29.11 -49.77 59.10
C PRO A 669 -29.22 -48.25 59.27
N VAL A 670 -29.31 -47.78 60.50
CA VAL A 670 -29.25 -46.34 60.86
C VAL A 670 -27.88 -46.07 61.45
N GLU A 671 -27.03 -45.47 60.64
CA GLU A 671 -25.64 -45.25 60.97
C GLU A 671 -25.42 -43.88 61.66
N TYR A 672 -24.21 -43.66 62.23
CA TYR A 672 -23.81 -42.42 62.88
C TYR A 672 -24.69 -41.89 63.99
N GLN A 673 -25.15 -42.81 64.89
CA GLN A 673 -26.05 -42.48 66.02
C GLN A 673 -25.38 -42.56 67.38
N GLU A 674 -24.04 -42.57 67.43
CA GLU A 674 -23.29 -42.69 68.71
C GLU A 674 -23.70 -41.60 69.68
N ASP A 675 -23.73 -40.33 69.27
CA ASP A 675 -24.11 -39.19 70.09
C ASP A 675 -25.61 -39.25 70.55
N ALA A 676 -26.47 -39.80 69.70
CA ALA A 676 -27.86 -39.95 69.97
C ALA A 676 -28.06 -41.10 71.03
N LEU A 677 -27.28 -42.17 70.89
CA LEU A 677 -27.33 -43.29 71.91
C LEU A 677 -26.81 -42.87 73.27
N VAL A 678 -25.74 -42.03 73.33
CA VAL A 678 -25.26 -41.45 74.60
C VAL A 678 -26.34 -40.67 75.32
N LYS A 679 -27.18 -39.93 74.56
CA LYS A 679 -28.27 -39.12 75.09
C LYS A 679 -29.50 -39.92 75.42
N ALA A 680 -29.80 -40.96 74.68
CA ALA A 680 -31.01 -41.73 74.73
C ALA A 680 -30.92 -42.95 75.69
N VAL A 681 -29.75 -43.50 75.92
CA VAL A 681 -29.53 -44.70 76.69
C VAL A 681 -29.06 -44.33 78.08
N THR A 682 -29.86 -44.77 79.10
CA THR A 682 -29.47 -44.64 80.48
C THR A 682 -29.03 -46.00 81.00
N VAL A 683 -27.86 -46.04 81.61
CA VAL A 683 -27.30 -47.26 82.19
C VAL A 683 -27.44 -47.17 83.73
N GLU A 684 -28.29 -48.03 84.30
CA GLU A 684 -28.39 -48.12 85.72
C GLU A 684 -27.40 -49.16 86.27
N ASN A 685 -26.91 -48.96 87.49
CA ASN A 685 -25.96 -49.82 88.16
C ASN A 685 -24.57 -49.95 87.50
N SER A 686 -24.14 -48.95 86.74
CA SER A 686 -22.74 -48.90 86.28
C SER A 686 -21.80 -48.42 87.38
N LYS A 687 -20.49 -48.73 87.21
CA LYS A 687 -19.47 -48.28 88.14
C LYS A 687 -19.43 -46.75 88.17
N PRO A 688 -19.41 -46.10 89.34
CA PRO A 688 -19.40 -44.68 89.45
C PRO A 688 -18.19 -44.09 88.66
N GLY A 689 -18.45 -43.16 87.78
CA GLY A 689 -17.43 -42.53 86.96
C GLY A 689 -17.07 -43.27 85.63
N ALA A 690 -17.79 -44.33 85.29
CA ALA A 690 -17.63 -45.02 84.02
C ALA A 690 -18.11 -44.12 82.89
N THR A 691 -17.29 -43.94 81.87
CA THR A 691 -17.67 -43.21 80.68
C THR A 691 -18.32 -44.14 79.67
N VAL A 692 -19.57 -43.86 79.31
CA VAL A 692 -20.34 -44.63 78.32
C VAL A 692 -20.01 -44.07 76.95
N VAL A 693 -19.22 -44.80 76.18
CA VAL A 693 -18.82 -44.40 74.82
C VAL A 693 -19.27 -45.43 73.80
N TRP A 694 -20.26 -45.07 73.03
CA TRP A 694 -20.74 -45.92 71.94
C TRP A 694 -19.83 -45.80 70.72
N HIS A 695 -19.54 -46.91 70.05
CA HIS A 695 -18.86 -46.95 68.77
C HIS A 695 -19.59 -47.86 67.79
N GLU A 696 -19.64 -47.45 66.53
CA GLU A 696 -20.29 -48.26 65.50
C GLU A 696 -19.32 -49.36 65.02
N GLU A 697 -19.62 -50.63 65.31
CA GLU A 697 -18.80 -51.80 64.89
C GLU A 697 -19.04 -52.17 63.43
N HIS A 698 -20.30 -52.07 63.00
CA HIS A 698 -20.74 -52.27 61.62
C HIS A 698 -21.91 -51.33 61.35
N PRO A 699 -22.26 -51.07 60.05
CA PRO A 699 -23.35 -50.16 59.70
C PRO A 699 -24.61 -50.42 60.56
N GLY A 700 -24.99 -49.42 61.35
CA GLY A 700 -26.17 -49.48 62.26
C GLY A 700 -26.03 -50.35 63.48
N VAL A 701 -24.88 -50.95 63.74
CA VAL A 701 -24.61 -51.78 64.93
C VAL A 701 -23.62 -51.09 65.86
N TYR A 702 -24.10 -50.64 66.98
CA TYR A 702 -23.33 -49.88 67.97
C TYR A 702 -23.05 -50.78 69.21
N ALA A 703 -21.85 -50.67 69.66
CA ALA A 703 -21.42 -51.43 70.88
C ALA A 703 -20.89 -50.45 71.93
N VAL A 704 -21.04 -50.89 73.18
CA VAL A 704 -20.45 -50.22 74.31
C VAL A 704 -20.02 -51.32 75.31
N ASP A 705 -18.85 -51.15 75.89
CA ASP A 705 -18.35 -52.00 76.98
C ASP A 705 -18.63 -51.31 78.33
N LEU A 706 -19.43 -51.96 79.14
CA LEU A 706 -19.95 -51.44 80.42
C LEU A 706 -19.33 -52.24 81.56
N PRO A 707 -18.45 -51.64 82.38
CA PRO A 707 -17.91 -52.35 83.54
C PRO A 707 -18.99 -52.63 84.65
N LEU A 708 -19.14 -53.86 85.03
CA LEU A 708 -20.00 -54.26 86.13
C LEU A 708 -19.46 -53.78 87.46
N TYR A 709 -20.36 -53.36 88.36
CA TYR A 709 -20.01 -52.91 89.68
C TYR A 709 -20.13 -54.06 90.72
#